data_42b117f0d0b53d3b279528d323d5fc16
#
_entry.id   42b117f0d0b53d3b279528d323d5fc16
#
_cell.length_a   1.000
_cell.length_b   1.000
_cell.length_c   1.000
_cell.angle_alpha   90.00
_cell.angle_beta   90.00
_cell.angle_gamma   90.00
#
_symmetry.space_group_name_H-M   'P 1'
#
loop_
_entity.id
_entity.type
_entity.pdbx_description
1 polymer ?
#
loop_
_entity_poly.entity_id
_entity_poly.type
_entity_poly.pdbx_seq_one_letter_code
_entity_poly.pdbx_strand_id
1 'polypeptide(L)'
;MGGMMKRLSLVLAALAVFFAFLAMPLAALAQTDSFSILADFTDASPSGTGGLPSGNLVQAPDGNFYGEDIVGGTNDTGVVFRLTPAGALSAFYNPASGAVTPTSITVGGDGYIYAALTTGGTDGYGSVIKISPAGVATTLHEFTFGADGADPVGVLVQGSDGNYYGEASEGGNDEVCENFFGTFQGGGTIYKITPAGVFSVLYTFNGTTDGCAPQGGLVQGSDGNYYGMTGGTFFKYVMGGALTTIGTITTSDQGAQPFGPLVEDANANFYVPESVSGANGEGTILEVSVANGLSIFYTFCSQANCADGGTPYAPLFLGTDGNFYGSTFAGNNPGNCAGFGCGTLYKITTGGTLTVLDSTTDADTAAGLLPTSNVIQGSNGYLYTTLSHGGSGANSDQCGGDNCGVAVVSNTGLTAPVVLTLSSSSVPANTPVTLSYKVSEAITVTSQQCYAFESSTAGGNWTGKQSGAYSSSTHAWTGSASVTPTANGTYTYALTCGGTVSGFATLTVAAAKKSSTTELTATPSTLSVGQSVTLKATVSGSAGTPAGSVTFSVEGATLATVSLSGGVASLPASSNGYPPGSYPIIATYSGSSTYNTSASAATTVTLNEAPTTTTLTASPNPVTPPANETLTATVKRSASGAAGVPTGSVTFSISGTKLATVNLNGSGVATLAAATNGVGAGTYPVIATYSGDSSDVTSPSSAVNVVVK
;
A
#
# COMPACT_ATOMS: atom_id res chain seq x y z
N MET A 1 25.23 4.35 45.90
CA MET A 1 25.25 3.29 44.87
C MET A 1 23.90 2.62 44.58
N GLY A 2 22.96 2.53 45.53
CA GLY A 2 21.65 1.83 45.27
C GLY A 2 20.60 2.64 44.49
N GLY A 3 20.70 3.96 44.38
CA GLY A 3 19.73 4.79 43.66
C GLY A 3 20.03 4.98 42.18
N MET A 4 21.27 4.79 41.79
CA MET A 4 21.72 4.92 40.39
C MET A 4 21.42 3.65 39.57
N MET A 5 21.47 2.47 40.19
CA MET A 5 21.08 1.21 39.56
C MET A 5 19.57 1.08 39.31
N LYS A 6 18.70 1.67 40.17
CA LYS A 6 17.24 1.63 39.94
C LYS A 6 16.80 2.56 38.81
N ARG A 7 17.49 3.69 38.59
CA ARG A 7 17.21 4.59 37.46
C ARG A 7 17.74 4.07 36.13
N LEU A 8 18.87 3.38 36.13
CA LEU A 8 19.43 2.72 34.94
C LEU A 8 18.54 1.52 34.52
N SER A 9 17.97 0.81 35.49
CA SER A 9 17.03 -0.31 35.25
C SER A 9 15.69 0.16 34.66
N LEU A 10 15.18 1.35 35.04
CA LEU A 10 13.95 1.90 34.46
C LEU A 10 14.17 2.47 33.03
N VAL A 11 15.34 3.05 32.78
CA VAL A 11 15.69 3.54 31.44
C VAL A 11 15.97 2.41 30.47
N LEU A 12 16.63 1.33 30.93
CA LEU A 12 16.80 0.11 30.12
C LEU A 12 15.46 -0.62 29.92
N ALA A 13 14.53 -0.61 30.86
CA ALA A 13 13.20 -1.19 30.68
C ALA A 13 12.35 -0.35 29.69
N ALA A 14 12.46 0.97 29.72
CA ALA A 14 11.77 1.84 28.77
C ALA A 14 12.39 1.76 27.36
N LEU A 15 13.71 1.62 27.24
CA LEU A 15 14.38 1.34 25.97
C LEU A 15 14.04 -0.06 25.44
N ALA A 16 13.98 -1.07 26.30
CA ALA A 16 13.60 -2.44 25.91
C ALA A 16 12.12 -2.52 25.45
N VAL A 17 11.22 -1.72 26.04
CA VAL A 17 9.84 -1.62 25.58
C VAL A 17 9.75 -0.81 24.26
N PHE A 18 10.58 0.21 24.04
CA PHE A 18 10.62 0.95 22.80
C PHE A 18 11.28 0.14 21.65
N PHE A 19 12.33 -0.66 21.96
CA PHE A 19 12.89 -1.60 20.99
C PHE A 19 12.02 -2.87 20.82
N ALA A 20 11.20 -3.26 21.79
CA ALA A 20 10.22 -4.32 21.61
C ALA A 20 9.04 -3.89 20.73
N PHE A 21 8.71 -2.58 20.67
CA PHE A 21 7.76 -2.04 19.68
C PHE A 21 8.38 -1.85 18.28
N LEU A 22 9.72 -1.70 18.17
CA LEU A 22 10.42 -1.68 16.86
C LEU A 22 10.89 -3.06 16.41
N ALA A 23 10.88 -4.06 17.30
CA ALA A 23 11.17 -5.47 17.05
C ALA A 23 9.95 -6.36 17.32
N MET A 24 8.73 -5.80 17.22
CA MET A 24 7.66 -6.64 16.74
C MET A 24 8.13 -7.10 15.36
N PRO A 25 8.34 -8.42 15.13
CA PRO A 25 8.27 -8.90 13.77
C PRO A 25 6.99 -8.25 13.26
N LEU A 26 7.02 -7.65 12.05
CA LEU A 26 5.81 -7.63 11.27
C LEU A 26 5.29 -9.05 11.43
N ALA A 27 4.32 -9.25 12.32
CA ALA A 27 3.52 -10.44 12.27
C ALA A 27 3.10 -10.40 10.81
N ALA A 28 3.65 -11.30 10.00
CA ALA A 28 3.11 -11.61 8.73
C ALA A 28 1.62 -11.68 9.04
N LEU A 29 0.85 -10.69 8.56
CA LEU A 29 -0.60 -10.75 8.64
C LEU A 29 -0.85 -12.14 8.15
N ALA A 30 -1.41 -12.98 9.00
CA ALA A 30 -1.62 -14.37 8.69
C ALA A 30 -2.25 -14.35 7.30
N GLN A 31 -1.58 -14.96 6.34
CA GLN A 31 -2.06 -15.09 4.99
C GLN A 31 -3.43 -15.73 5.14
N THR A 32 -4.48 -14.92 5.01
CA THR A 32 -5.85 -15.41 4.99
C THR A 32 -6.11 -15.70 3.52
N ASP A 33 -6.12 -16.96 3.15
CA ASP A 33 -6.45 -17.39 1.79
C ASP A 33 -7.93 -17.11 1.45
N SER A 34 -8.68 -16.46 2.34
CA SER A 34 -10.09 -16.07 2.13
C SER A 34 -10.22 -14.72 1.45
N PHE A 35 -11.21 -14.61 0.58
CA PHE A 35 -11.60 -13.35 -0.05
C PHE A 35 -12.49 -12.51 0.88
N SER A 36 -12.33 -11.20 0.82
CA SER A 36 -13.16 -10.24 1.53
C SER A 36 -13.88 -9.32 0.55
N ILE A 37 -15.11 -8.90 0.90
CA ILE A 37 -15.88 -7.97 0.06
C ILE A 37 -15.12 -6.64 0.01
N LEU A 38 -14.89 -6.16 -1.22
CA LEU A 38 -14.33 -4.86 -1.52
C LEU A 38 -15.42 -3.85 -1.85
N ALA A 39 -16.44 -4.26 -2.61
CA ALA A 39 -17.57 -3.43 -2.98
C ALA A 39 -18.81 -4.28 -3.30
N ASP A 40 -19.99 -3.73 -3.05
CA ASP A 40 -21.29 -4.29 -3.44
C ASP A 40 -21.77 -3.62 -4.74
N PHE A 41 -22.26 -4.42 -5.70
CA PHE A 41 -22.98 -3.91 -6.84
C PHE A 41 -24.43 -3.58 -6.43
N THR A 42 -24.93 -2.46 -6.90
CA THR A 42 -26.29 -2.03 -6.62
C THR A 42 -26.96 -1.66 -7.93
N ASP A 43 -27.96 -2.43 -8.32
CA ASP A 43 -28.80 -2.02 -9.42
C ASP A 43 -29.70 -0.87 -8.97
N ALA A 44 -29.35 0.33 -9.38
CA ALA A 44 -30.19 1.51 -9.26
C ALA A 44 -30.27 2.17 -10.63
N SER A 45 -31.19 1.70 -11.46
CA SER A 45 -31.57 2.39 -12.70
C SER A 45 -32.05 3.81 -12.38
N PRO A 46 -31.67 4.85 -13.10
CA PRO A 46 -30.81 4.95 -14.29
C PRO A 46 -29.35 5.36 -14.01
N SER A 47 -28.90 5.34 -12.77
CA SER A 47 -27.56 5.74 -12.36
C SER A 47 -26.80 4.63 -11.61
N GLY A 48 -27.29 3.38 -11.69
CA GLY A 48 -26.73 2.24 -11.01
C GLY A 48 -25.34 1.86 -11.48
N THR A 49 -24.61 1.20 -10.59
CA THR A 49 -23.30 0.64 -10.90
C THR A 49 -23.38 -0.63 -11.73
N GLY A 50 -24.61 -1.08 -12.05
CA GLY A 50 -24.89 -2.35 -12.69
C GLY A 50 -25.15 -3.48 -11.69
N GLY A 51 -25.43 -4.66 -12.19
CA GLY A 51 -25.62 -5.90 -11.44
C GLY A 51 -25.29 -7.12 -12.29
N LEU A 52 -24.97 -8.24 -11.65
CA LEU A 52 -24.51 -9.46 -12.29
C LEU A 52 -23.16 -9.27 -13.03
N PRO A 53 -22.10 -8.85 -12.33
CA PRO A 53 -20.81 -8.68 -12.96
C PRO A 53 -20.34 -10.00 -13.60
N SER A 54 -19.94 -9.89 -14.86
CA SER A 54 -19.48 -11.01 -15.70
C SER A 54 -18.33 -10.52 -16.58
N GLY A 55 -17.67 -11.44 -17.29
CA GLY A 55 -16.57 -11.04 -18.16
C GLY A 55 -15.24 -10.87 -17.44
N ASN A 56 -14.34 -10.06 -17.98
CA ASN A 56 -12.99 -9.95 -17.43
C ASN A 56 -12.77 -8.64 -16.66
N LEU A 57 -12.04 -8.74 -15.56
CA LEU A 57 -11.54 -7.61 -14.81
C LEU A 57 -10.14 -7.23 -15.30
N VAL A 58 -9.84 -5.94 -15.46
CA VAL A 58 -8.51 -5.43 -15.84
C VAL A 58 -8.10 -4.27 -14.96
N GLN A 59 -6.80 -4.08 -14.71
CA GLN A 59 -6.29 -2.90 -14.02
C GLN A 59 -5.66 -1.91 -15.01
N ALA A 60 -6.19 -0.69 -15.05
CA ALA A 60 -5.77 0.37 -15.97
C ALA A 60 -4.61 1.24 -15.42
N PRO A 61 -3.97 2.09 -16.26
CA PRO A 61 -2.87 2.96 -15.86
C PRO A 61 -3.22 4.02 -14.82
N ASP A 62 -4.50 4.27 -14.56
CA ASP A 62 -4.99 5.18 -13.52
C ASP A 62 -5.06 4.48 -12.13
N GLY A 63 -4.74 3.19 -12.07
CA GLY A 63 -4.75 2.36 -10.87
C GLY A 63 -6.09 1.73 -10.54
N ASN A 64 -7.15 2.09 -11.24
CA ASN A 64 -8.47 1.52 -11.03
C ASN A 64 -8.65 0.22 -11.79
N PHE A 65 -9.60 -0.57 -11.33
CA PHE A 65 -10.07 -1.76 -12.01
C PHE A 65 -11.29 -1.43 -12.86
N TYR A 66 -11.41 -2.11 -13.98
CA TYR A 66 -12.53 -2.01 -14.91
C TYR A 66 -13.03 -3.40 -15.23
N GLY A 67 -14.34 -3.55 -15.34
CA GLY A 67 -14.99 -4.81 -15.68
C GLY A 67 -16.37 -4.55 -16.26
N GLU A 68 -17.02 -5.61 -16.65
CA GLU A 68 -18.34 -5.57 -17.30
C GLU A 68 -19.42 -6.07 -16.36
N ASP A 69 -20.60 -5.51 -16.56
CA ASP A 69 -21.81 -5.84 -15.86
C ASP A 69 -22.96 -5.98 -16.89
N ILE A 70 -23.71 -7.07 -16.83
CA ILE A 70 -24.68 -7.39 -17.88
C ILE A 70 -26.06 -6.77 -17.70
N VAL A 71 -26.35 -6.21 -16.52
CA VAL A 71 -27.63 -5.52 -16.24
C VAL A 71 -27.40 -4.13 -15.68
N GLY A 72 -28.44 -3.30 -15.71
CA GLY A 72 -28.42 -1.93 -15.17
C GLY A 72 -27.85 -0.90 -16.14
N GLY A 73 -27.40 0.22 -15.61
CA GLY A 73 -27.03 1.40 -16.41
C GLY A 73 -28.23 2.19 -16.91
N THR A 74 -27.94 3.28 -17.64
CA THR A 74 -29.02 4.22 -18.08
C THR A 74 -30.02 3.63 -19.05
N ASN A 75 -29.68 2.57 -19.76
CA ASN A 75 -30.53 1.93 -20.78
C ASN A 75 -30.90 0.49 -20.42
N ASP A 76 -30.51 0.03 -19.23
CA ASP A 76 -30.65 -1.37 -18.81
C ASP A 76 -30.01 -2.36 -19.79
N THR A 77 -28.86 -1.96 -20.34
CA THR A 77 -28.06 -2.73 -21.30
C THR A 77 -26.72 -3.16 -20.70
N GLY A 78 -26.59 -3.04 -19.38
CA GLY A 78 -25.36 -3.23 -18.63
C GLY A 78 -24.42 -2.03 -18.67
N VAL A 79 -23.27 -2.16 -18.02
CA VAL A 79 -22.26 -1.10 -17.92
C VAL A 79 -20.85 -1.66 -17.98
N VAL A 80 -19.88 -0.85 -18.41
CA VAL A 80 -18.51 -1.03 -17.97
C VAL A 80 -18.36 -0.24 -16.67
N PHE A 81 -18.04 -0.93 -15.59
CA PHE A 81 -17.85 -0.28 -14.29
C PHE A 81 -16.37 0.09 -14.04
N ARG A 82 -16.17 1.02 -13.13
CA ARG A 82 -14.86 1.36 -12.56
C ARG A 82 -14.88 1.10 -11.07
N LEU A 83 -13.91 0.34 -10.58
CA LEU A 83 -13.69 0.02 -9.17
C LEU A 83 -12.32 0.53 -8.74
N THR A 84 -12.28 1.39 -7.72
CA THR A 84 -11.00 1.82 -7.14
C THR A 84 -10.42 0.73 -6.22
N PRO A 85 -9.09 0.67 -6.00
CA PRO A 85 -8.49 -0.24 -5.03
C PRO A 85 -9.00 -0.07 -3.59
N ALA A 86 -9.65 1.04 -3.29
CA ALA A 86 -10.28 1.33 -2.00
C ALA A 86 -11.77 0.93 -1.92
N GLY A 87 -12.32 0.30 -2.99
CA GLY A 87 -13.70 -0.18 -3.02
C GLY A 87 -14.75 0.83 -3.51
N ALA A 88 -14.36 2.00 -4.03
CA ALA A 88 -15.34 2.90 -4.64
C ALA A 88 -15.72 2.41 -6.04
N LEU A 89 -16.98 2.03 -6.21
CA LEU A 89 -17.57 1.53 -7.45
C LEU A 89 -18.37 2.65 -8.17
N SER A 90 -18.29 2.71 -9.51
CA SER A 90 -19.03 3.67 -10.33
C SER A 90 -19.21 3.14 -11.75
N ALA A 91 -20.34 3.49 -12.39
CA ALA A 91 -20.50 3.31 -13.83
C ALA A 91 -19.45 4.17 -14.58
N PHE A 92 -18.78 3.58 -15.56
CA PHE A 92 -17.77 4.25 -16.37
C PHE A 92 -18.22 4.48 -17.80
N TYR A 93 -18.83 3.45 -18.41
CA TYR A 93 -19.41 3.55 -19.75
C TYR A 93 -20.78 2.85 -19.78
N ASN A 94 -21.76 3.53 -20.34
CA ASN A 94 -23.11 3.00 -20.56
C ASN A 94 -23.31 2.81 -22.07
N PRO A 95 -23.54 1.59 -22.56
CA PRO A 95 -23.88 1.34 -23.95
C PRO A 95 -25.12 2.12 -24.41
N ALA A 96 -25.18 2.47 -25.67
CA ALA A 96 -26.38 3.08 -26.26
C ALA A 96 -27.54 2.07 -26.27
N SER A 97 -28.77 2.57 -26.29
CA SER A 97 -29.96 1.71 -26.38
C SER A 97 -29.88 0.81 -27.63
N GLY A 98 -30.03 -0.51 -27.42
CA GLY A 98 -29.93 -1.52 -28.48
C GLY A 98 -28.52 -2.07 -28.72
N ALA A 99 -27.48 -1.53 -28.06
CA ALA A 99 -26.18 -2.17 -27.95
C ALA A 99 -26.13 -3.03 -26.66
N VAL A 100 -25.31 -4.05 -26.64
CA VAL A 100 -25.03 -4.85 -25.42
C VAL A 100 -23.74 -4.35 -24.76
N THR A 101 -23.54 -4.70 -23.50
CA THR A 101 -22.25 -4.54 -22.86
C THR A 101 -21.19 -5.35 -23.58
N PRO A 102 -19.93 -4.89 -23.60
CA PRO A 102 -18.83 -5.74 -24.01
C PRO A 102 -18.80 -7.04 -23.19
N THR A 103 -18.40 -8.12 -23.78
CA THR A 103 -18.17 -9.39 -23.06
C THR A 103 -16.75 -9.54 -22.56
N SER A 104 -15.85 -8.68 -23.03
CA SER A 104 -14.47 -8.58 -22.54
C SER A 104 -13.79 -7.28 -22.97
N ILE A 105 -12.94 -6.78 -22.10
CA ILE A 105 -12.21 -5.51 -22.27
C ILE A 105 -10.70 -5.73 -22.15
N THR A 106 -9.93 -4.87 -22.81
CA THR A 106 -8.47 -4.82 -22.66
C THR A 106 -7.98 -3.37 -22.57
N VAL A 107 -6.93 -3.13 -21.81
CA VAL A 107 -6.32 -1.81 -21.70
C VAL A 107 -5.25 -1.66 -22.78
N GLY A 108 -5.40 -0.68 -23.63
CA GLY A 108 -4.45 -0.39 -24.69
C GLY A 108 -3.20 0.37 -24.23
N GLY A 109 -2.15 0.26 -25.02
CA GLY A 109 -0.92 1.01 -24.82
C GLY A 109 -1.05 2.54 -24.97
N ASP A 110 -2.23 3.02 -25.34
CA ASP A 110 -2.63 4.42 -25.37
C ASP A 110 -3.50 4.84 -24.15
N GLY A 111 -3.76 3.90 -23.24
CA GLY A 111 -4.56 4.12 -22.03
C GLY A 111 -6.07 4.10 -22.26
N TYR A 112 -6.54 3.78 -23.47
CA TYR A 112 -7.94 3.52 -23.76
C TYR A 112 -8.31 2.08 -23.42
N ILE A 113 -9.57 1.85 -23.14
CA ILE A 113 -10.14 0.50 -23.05
C ILE A 113 -10.69 0.12 -24.41
N TYR A 114 -10.30 -1.05 -24.90
CA TYR A 114 -10.78 -1.62 -26.17
C TYR A 114 -11.68 -2.79 -25.87
N ALA A 115 -12.75 -2.91 -26.65
CA ALA A 115 -13.76 -3.92 -26.44
C ALA A 115 -14.39 -4.38 -27.76
N ALA A 116 -14.78 -5.65 -27.82
CA ALA A 116 -15.64 -6.21 -28.82
C ALA A 116 -17.07 -6.31 -28.27
N LEU A 117 -18.05 -5.89 -29.05
CA LEU A 117 -19.47 -6.05 -28.77
C LEU A 117 -20.03 -7.07 -29.76
N THR A 118 -20.57 -8.16 -29.25
CA THR A 118 -21.10 -9.25 -30.07
C THR A 118 -22.30 -8.85 -30.90
N THR A 119 -23.10 -7.91 -30.41
CA THR A 119 -24.29 -7.37 -31.11
C THR A 119 -24.24 -5.84 -31.16
N GLY A 120 -25.14 -5.25 -31.91
CA GLY A 120 -25.18 -3.80 -32.16
C GLY A 120 -24.45 -3.41 -33.43
N GLY A 121 -24.14 -2.14 -33.63
CA GLY A 121 -23.74 -1.58 -34.91
C GLY A 121 -24.94 -1.35 -35.83
N THR A 122 -24.67 -0.83 -37.04
CA THR A 122 -25.73 -0.46 -38.00
C THR A 122 -26.54 -1.67 -38.47
N ASP A 123 -25.87 -2.81 -38.68
CA ASP A 123 -26.45 -4.04 -39.21
C ASP A 123 -26.76 -5.10 -38.12
N GLY A 124 -26.38 -4.83 -36.88
CA GLY A 124 -26.64 -5.70 -35.73
C GLY A 124 -25.62 -6.82 -35.52
N TYR A 125 -24.54 -6.88 -36.29
CA TYR A 125 -23.55 -7.96 -36.31
C TYR A 125 -22.32 -7.67 -35.45
N GLY A 126 -22.44 -6.70 -34.53
CA GLY A 126 -21.39 -6.36 -33.60
C GLY A 126 -20.42 -5.27 -34.06
N SER A 127 -19.56 -4.87 -33.15
CA SER A 127 -18.57 -3.81 -33.42
C SER A 127 -17.34 -3.92 -32.55
N VAL A 128 -16.28 -3.23 -32.95
CA VAL A 128 -15.10 -2.95 -32.08
C VAL A 128 -15.14 -1.49 -31.68
N ILE A 129 -15.04 -1.24 -30.41
CA ILE A 129 -15.02 0.12 -29.85
C ILE A 129 -13.75 0.37 -29.04
N LYS A 130 -13.41 1.66 -28.86
CA LYS A 130 -12.47 2.11 -27.85
C LYS A 130 -13.12 3.15 -26.94
N ILE A 131 -12.85 3.07 -25.65
CA ILE A 131 -13.39 3.94 -24.62
C ILE A 131 -12.23 4.76 -24.05
N SER A 132 -12.36 6.09 -24.10
CA SER A 132 -11.34 6.99 -23.57
C SER A 132 -11.27 6.92 -22.03
N PRO A 133 -10.18 7.38 -21.38
CA PRO A 133 -10.10 7.50 -19.92
C PRO A 133 -11.19 8.38 -19.29
N ALA A 134 -11.92 9.15 -20.10
CA ALA A 134 -13.08 9.95 -19.69
C ALA A 134 -14.43 9.20 -19.86
N GLY A 135 -14.43 7.92 -20.25
CA GLY A 135 -15.65 7.12 -20.46
C GLY A 135 -16.37 7.39 -21.79
N VAL A 136 -15.72 8.01 -22.76
CA VAL A 136 -16.33 8.30 -24.07
C VAL A 136 -15.91 7.24 -25.07
N ALA A 137 -16.89 6.51 -25.62
CA ALA A 137 -16.66 5.47 -26.63
C ALA A 137 -16.55 6.06 -28.06
N THR A 138 -15.74 5.39 -28.87
CA THR A 138 -15.60 5.62 -30.31
C THR A 138 -15.63 4.27 -31.00
N THR A 139 -16.54 4.10 -31.97
CA THR A 139 -16.58 2.89 -32.81
C THR A 139 -15.39 2.90 -33.77
N LEU A 140 -14.65 1.82 -33.79
CA LEU A 140 -13.50 1.62 -34.68
C LEU A 140 -13.88 0.83 -35.93
N HIS A 141 -14.79 -0.16 -35.79
CA HIS A 141 -15.32 -0.98 -36.89
C HIS A 141 -16.70 -1.53 -36.53
N GLU A 142 -17.58 -1.60 -37.52
CA GLU A 142 -18.88 -2.28 -37.45
C GLU A 142 -18.86 -3.47 -38.40
N PHE A 143 -19.23 -4.63 -37.93
CA PHE A 143 -19.26 -5.86 -38.72
C PHE A 143 -20.48 -5.92 -39.64
N THR A 144 -20.32 -6.51 -40.83
CA THR A 144 -21.36 -6.52 -41.86
C THR A 144 -21.90 -7.90 -42.16
N PHE A 145 -21.47 -8.96 -41.48
CA PHE A 145 -21.71 -10.38 -41.78
C PHE A 145 -21.12 -10.86 -43.13
N GLY A 146 -20.38 -9.98 -43.77
CA GLY A 146 -19.69 -10.30 -45.03
C GLY A 146 -18.32 -10.93 -44.81
N ALA A 147 -17.39 -10.58 -45.67
CA ALA A 147 -15.99 -11.06 -45.58
C ALA A 147 -15.25 -10.57 -44.32
N ASP A 148 -15.78 -9.59 -43.61
CA ASP A 148 -15.22 -9.08 -42.36
C ASP A 148 -15.59 -9.92 -41.13
N GLY A 149 -16.60 -10.80 -41.24
CA GLY A 149 -17.12 -11.59 -40.14
C GLY A 149 -18.33 -10.97 -39.44
N ALA A 150 -18.76 -11.59 -38.34
CA ALA A 150 -19.83 -11.14 -37.45
C ALA A 150 -19.64 -11.73 -36.06
N ASP A 151 -20.35 -11.17 -35.09
CA ASP A 151 -20.31 -11.60 -33.69
C ASP A 151 -18.87 -11.67 -33.16
N PRO A 152 -18.17 -10.52 -33.04
CA PRO A 152 -16.82 -10.52 -32.50
C PRO A 152 -16.83 -11.02 -31.05
N VAL A 153 -15.93 -11.96 -30.74
CA VAL A 153 -15.91 -12.69 -29.47
C VAL A 153 -14.55 -12.58 -28.81
N GLY A 154 -14.55 -12.80 -27.50
CA GLY A 154 -13.33 -12.90 -26.70
C GLY A 154 -12.60 -11.57 -26.50
N VAL A 155 -11.46 -11.66 -25.85
CA VAL A 155 -10.61 -10.51 -25.51
C VAL A 155 -9.81 -10.07 -26.73
N LEU A 156 -9.78 -8.76 -26.99
CA LEU A 156 -8.84 -8.19 -27.95
C LEU A 156 -7.42 -8.24 -27.39
N VAL A 157 -6.47 -8.80 -28.12
CA VAL A 157 -5.06 -8.81 -27.72
C VAL A 157 -4.31 -7.69 -28.44
N GLN A 158 -3.58 -6.85 -27.69
CA GLN A 158 -2.67 -5.91 -28.31
C GLN A 158 -1.36 -6.59 -28.69
N GLY A 159 -1.09 -6.66 -29.98
CA GLY A 159 0.14 -7.25 -30.49
C GLY A 159 1.37 -6.38 -30.27
N SER A 160 2.52 -6.98 -30.48
CA SER A 160 3.81 -6.30 -30.35
C SER A 160 4.01 -5.13 -31.33
N ASP A 161 3.21 -5.06 -32.39
CA ASP A 161 3.17 -3.96 -33.36
C ASP A 161 2.25 -2.79 -32.93
N GLY A 162 1.58 -2.93 -31.77
CA GLY A 162 0.67 -1.91 -31.20
C GLY A 162 -0.74 -1.96 -31.77
N ASN A 163 -1.05 -2.87 -32.70
CA ASN A 163 -2.40 -3.09 -33.21
C ASN A 163 -3.16 -4.10 -32.35
N TYR A 164 -4.46 -4.20 -32.55
CA TYR A 164 -5.32 -5.13 -31.83
C TYR A 164 -5.73 -6.26 -32.75
N TYR A 165 -5.82 -7.45 -32.18
CA TYR A 165 -6.17 -8.68 -32.86
C TYR A 165 -7.34 -9.32 -32.15
N GLY A 166 -8.32 -9.79 -32.90
CA GLY A 166 -9.53 -10.40 -32.37
C GLY A 166 -10.10 -11.45 -33.33
N GLU A 167 -11.17 -12.04 -32.88
CA GLU A 167 -11.90 -13.09 -33.57
C GLU A 167 -13.35 -12.67 -33.79
N ALA A 168 -13.95 -13.09 -34.90
CA ALA A 168 -15.37 -13.04 -35.14
C ALA A 168 -15.88 -14.45 -35.38
N SER A 169 -16.94 -14.87 -34.68
CA SER A 169 -17.39 -16.26 -34.67
C SER A 169 -18.20 -16.65 -35.88
N GLU A 170 -18.78 -15.70 -36.61
CA GLU A 170 -19.61 -15.90 -37.77
C GLU A 170 -19.11 -15.10 -38.99
N GLY A 171 -19.75 -15.34 -40.14
CA GLY A 171 -19.39 -14.66 -41.39
C GLY A 171 -18.03 -15.11 -41.97
N GLY A 172 -17.39 -14.18 -42.71
CA GLY A 172 -16.13 -14.44 -43.40
C GLY A 172 -16.28 -15.20 -44.72
N ASN A 173 -17.21 -16.18 -44.82
CA ASN A 173 -17.59 -16.94 -46.02
C ASN A 173 -19.04 -17.44 -45.92
N ASP A 174 -19.51 -18.14 -46.96
CA ASP A 174 -20.87 -18.68 -47.06
C ASP A 174 -21.00 -20.11 -46.52
N GLU A 175 -19.96 -20.65 -45.90
CA GLU A 175 -19.98 -22.00 -45.34
C GLU A 175 -20.94 -22.08 -44.13
N VAL A 176 -21.58 -23.23 -43.95
CA VAL A 176 -22.34 -23.50 -42.71
C VAL A 176 -21.46 -24.39 -41.83
N CYS A 177 -21.22 -23.90 -40.64
CA CYS A 177 -20.40 -24.57 -39.66
C CYS A 177 -21.29 -25.17 -38.57
N GLU A 178 -21.15 -26.46 -38.33
CA GLU A 178 -21.75 -27.12 -37.18
C GLU A 178 -20.65 -27.55 -36.22
N ASN A 179 -20.74 -27.09 -35.03
CA ASN A 179 -19.86 -27.50 -33.92
C ASN A 179 -20.69 -27.73 -32.65
N PHE A 180 -20.03 -27.97 -31.53
CA PHE A 180 -20.70 -28.27 -30.28
C PHE A 180 -21.59 -27.10 -29.76
N PHE A 181 -21.29 -25.85 -30.08
CA PHE A 181 -22.08 -24.69 -29.70
C PHE A 181 -23.34 -24.51 -30.56
N GLY A 182 -23.42 -25.17 -31.70
CA GLY A 182 -24.57 -25.04 -32.59
C GLY A 182 -24.18 -24.92 -34.05
N THR A 183 -25.11 -24.37 -34.84
CA THR A 183 -24.93 -24.08 -36.25
C THR A 183 -24.62 -22.61 -36.44
N PHE A 184 -23.49 -22.33 -37.03
CA PHE A 184 -23.01 -20.97 -37.31
C PHE A 184 -23.04 -20.71 -38.81
N GLN A 185 -23.29 -19.46 -39.19
CA GLN A 185 -23.26 -19.05 -40.59
C GLN A 185 -21.90 -18.42 -40.89
N GLY A 186 -21.12 -19.09 -41.78
CA GLY A 186 -19.74 -18.77 -42.02
C GLY A 186 -18.75 -19.49 -41.09
N GLY A 187 -17.48 -19.50 -41.45
CA GLY A 187 -16.43 -20.13 -40.64
C GLY A 187 -15.89 -19.23 -39.51
N GLY A 188 -16.16 -17.94 -39.60
CA GLY A 188 -15.56 -16.92 -38.72
C GLY A 188 -14.23 -16.39 -39.23
N THR A 189 -13.71 -15.37 -38.58
CA THR A 189 -12.47 -14.70 -39.01
C THR A 189 -11.52 -14.39 -37.85
N ILE A 190 -10.22 -14.31 -38.18
CA ILE A 190 -9.24 -13.58 -37.36
C ILE A 190 -9.03 -12.20 -38.01
N TYR A 191 -9.13 -11.15 -37.25
CA TYR A 191 -8.95 -9.79 -37.74
C TYR A 191 -7.88 -9.02 -36.97
N LYS A 192 -7.43 -7.93 -37.62
CA LYS A 192 -6.56 -6.93 -37.05
C LYS A 192 -7.22 -5.57 -37.18
N ILE A 193 -7.11 -4.76 -36.13
CA ILE A 193 -7.56 -3.37 -36.14
C ILE A 193 -6.50 -2.46 -35.51
N THR A 194 -6.23 -1.33 -36.16
CA THR A 194 -5.31 -0.33 -35.59
C THR A 194 -6.03 0.54 -34.56
N PRO A 195 -5.30 1.23 -33.66
CA PRO A 195 -5.90 2.22 -32.74
C PRO A 195 -6.66 3.36 -33.43
N ALA A 196 -6.41 3.57 -34.73
CA ALA A 196 -7.06 4.55 -35.59
C ALA A 196 -8.29 3.99 -36.35
N GLY A 197 -8.64 2.70 -36.16
CA GLY A 197 -9.80 2.04 -36.79
C GLY A 197 -9.53 1.46 -38.19
N VAL A 198 -8.26 1.31 -38.63
CA VAL A 198 -7.98 0.60 -39.88
C VAL A 198 -8.11 -0.90 -39.62
N PHE A 199 -9.16 -1.49 -40.23
CA PHE A 199 -9.51 -2.91 -40.09
C PHE A 199 -8.96 -3.76 -41.23
N SER A 200 -8.61 -5.01 -40.96
CA SER A 200 -8.23 -6.00 -41.96
C SER A 200 -8.47 -7.41 -41.46
N VAL A 201 -9.05 -8.26 -42.29
CA VAL A 201 -9.14 -9.71 -42.08
C VAL A 201 -7.78 -10.32 -42.37
N LEU A 202 -7.33 -11.16 -41.46
CA LEU A 202 -6.05 -11.87 -41.53
C LEU A 202 -6.23 -13.32 -41.95
N TYR A 203 -7.31 -13.93 -41.49
CA TYR A 203 -7.65 -15.32 -41.79
C TYR A 203 -9.16 -15.51 -41.78
N THR A 204 -9.66 -16.38 -42.67
CA THR A 204 -11.05 -16.83 -42.68
C THR A 204 -11.06 -18.35 -42.53
N PHE A 205 -11.74 -18.85 -41.52
CA PHE A 205 -11.85 -20.29 -41.28
C PHE A 205 -12.70 -20.98 -42.34
N ASN A 206 -12.31 -22.20 -42.72
CA ASN A 206 -12.99 -22.95 -43.78
C ASN A 206 -14.01 -23.95 -43.26
N GLY A 207 -14.15 -24.09 -41.94
CA GLY A 207 -15.15 -24.94 -41.32
C GLY A 207 -14.89 -26.44 -41.34
N THR A 208 -13.88 -26.89 -42.04
CA THR A 208 -13.65 -28.33 -42.25
C THR A 208 -12.36 -28.86 -41.67
N THR A 209 -11.25 -28.21 -41.89
CA THR A 209 -9.92 -28.71 -41.48
C THR A 209 -9.25 -27.87 -40.42
N ASP A 210 -9.64 -26.61 -40.28
CA ASP A 210 -9.08 -25.61 -39.38
C ASP A 210 -10.03 -25.24 -38.26
N GLY A 211 -11.22 -25.85 -38.24
CA GLY A 211 -12.28 -25.53 -37.30
C GLY A 211 -13.13 -24.34 -37.76
N CYS A 212 -14.10 -23.96 -36.94
CA CYS A 212 -15.00 -22.86 -37.21
C CYS A 212 -15.57 -22.27 -35.94
N ALA A 213 -16.18 -21.09 -36.08
CA ALA A 213 -16.70 -20.32 -34.96
C ALA A 213 -15.66 -20.18 -33.85
N PRO A 214 -14.61 -19.39 -34.07
CA PRO A 214 -13.59 -19.14 -33.02
C PRO A 214 -14.24 -18.57 -31.78
N GLN A 215 -13.71 -18.93 -30.62
CA GLN A 215 -14.25 -18.62 -29.31
C GLN A 215 -13.09 -18.25 -28.37
N GLY A 216 -13.37 -17.49 -27.34
CA GLY A 216 -12.45 -17.25 -26.25
C GLY A 216 -11.42 -16.13 -26.45
N GLY A 217 -11.15 -15.75 -27.69
CA GLY A 217 -10.17 -14.70 -28.01
C GLY A 217 -8.73 -15.22 -28.19
N LEU A 218 -7.93 -14.41 -28.82
CA LEU A 218 -6.53 -14.71 -29.12
C LEU A 218 -5.62 -14.43 -27.92
N VAL A 219 -4.48 -15.15 -27.88
CA VAL A 219 -3.32 -14.79 -27.05
C VAL A 219 -2.08 -14.73 -27.94
N GLN A 220 -1.20 -13.74 -27.72
CA GLN A 220 0.10 -13.74 -28.35
C GLN A 220 1.09 -14.53 -27.49
N GLY A 221 1.57 -15.65 -27.99
CA GLY A 221 2.53 -16.49 -27.29
C GLY A 221 3.92 -15.86 -27.18
N SER A 222 4.75 -16.44 -26.34
CA SER A 222 6.14 -16.01 -26.11
C SER A 222 7.02 -16.09 -27.36
N ASP A 223 6.63 -16.91 -28.34
CA ASP A 223 7.25 -17.01 -29.68
C ASP A 223 6.80 -15.92 -30.67
N GLY A 224 5.89 -15.02 -30.24
CA GLY A 224 5.35 -13.92 -31.03
C GLY A 224 4.21 -14.29 -31.97
N ASN A 225 3.80 -15.56 -32.05
CA ASN A 225 2.65 -15.99 -32.81
C ASN A 225 1.36 -15.89 -32.02
N TYR A 226 0.23 -16.00 -32.70
CA TYR A 226 -1.08 -15.96 -32.06
C TYR A 226 -1.65 -17.36 -31.90
N TYR A 227 -2.29 -17.58 -30.78
CA TYR A 227 -2.93 -18.82 -30.40
C TYR A 227 -4.38 -18.55 -30.03
N GLY A 228 -5.25 -19.46 -30.45
CA GLY A 228 -6.68 -19.37 -30.19
C GLY A 228 -7.34 -20.72 -30.34
N MET A 229 -8.66 -20.71 -30.27
CA MET A 229 -9.45 -21.92 -30.39
C MET A 229 -10.77 -21.69 -31.11
N THR A 230 -11.26 -22.77 -31.74
CA THR A 230 -12.60 -22.84 -32.28
C THR A 230 -13.45 -23.82 -31.48
N GLY A 231 -14.68 -24.09 -31.86
CA GLY A 231 -15.55 -25.04 -31.17
C GLY A 231 -15.02 -26.48 -31.06
N GLY A 232 -13.85 -26.78 -31.55
CA GLY A 232 -13.28 -28.14 -31.49
C GLY A 232 -11.79 -28.21 -31.78
N THR A 233 -11.13 -27.13 -32.13
CA THR A 233 -9.70 -27.15 -32.45
C THR A 233 -8.95 -26.01 -31.76
N PHE A 234 -7.71 -26.28 -31.42
CA PHE A 234 -6.73 -25.29 -30.97
C PHE A 234 -5.78 -25.01 -32.13
N PHE A 235 -5.49 -23.74 -32.36
CA PHE A 235 -4.67 -23.33 -33.49
C PHE A 235 -3.55 -22.36 -33.10
N LYS A 236 -2.52 -22.36 -33.94
CA LYS A 236 -1.45 -21.39 -33.99
C LYS A 236 -1.55 -20.60 -35.29
N TYR A 237 -1.60 -19.29 -35.23
CA TYR A 237 -1.56 -18.42 -36.39
C TYR A 237 -0.23 -17.66 -36.45
N VAL A 238 0.50 -17.80 -37.53
CA VAL A 238 1.75 -17.08 -37.78
C VAL A 238 1.44 -15.83 -38.59
N MET A 239 1.91 -14.65 -38.13
CA MET A 239 1.63 -13.37 -38.78
C MET A 239 2.02 -13.39 -40.28
N GLY A 240 1.02 -13.10 -41.14
CA GLY A 240 1.19 -13.10 -42.58
C GLY A 240 1.39 -14.48 -43.20
N GLY A 241 1.12 -15.56 -42.44
CA GLY A 241 1.36 -16.95 -42.83
C GLY A 241 0.16 -17.85 -42.64
N ALA A 242 0.48 -19.10 -42.35
CA ALA A 242 -0.50 -20.18 -42.24
C ALA A 242 -1.06 -20.29 -40.82
N LEU A 243 -2.30 -20.72 -40.72
CA LEU A 243 -2.87 -21.27 -39.52
C LEU A 243 -2.52 -22.76 -39.43
N THR A 244 -2.15 -23.25 -38.27
CA THR A 244 -1.82 -24.62 -37.98
C THR A 244 -2.63 -25.10 -36.79
N THR A 245 -3.38 -26.19 -36.96
CA THR A 245 -4.05 -26.89 -35.86
C THR A 245 -3.01 -27.57 -34.98
N ILE A 246 -3.02 -27.29 -33.68
CA ILE A 246 -2.09 -27.83 -32.67
C ILE A 246 -2.75 -28.82 -31.72
N GLY A 247 -4.07 -28.89 -31.74
CA GLY A 247 -4.86 -29.84 -30.96
C GLY A 247 -6.30 -29.91 -31.46
N THR A 248 -6.92 -31.07 -31.31
CA THR A 248 -8.33 -31.27 -31.66
C THR A 248 -9.02 -32.02 -30.54
N ILE A 249 -10.19 -31.55 -30.11
CA ILE A 249 -11.04 -32.26 -29.18
C ILE A 249 -11.59 -33.48 -29.87
N THR A 250 -11.26 -34.69 -29.36
CA THR A 250 -11.61 -35.97 -30.00
C THR A 250 -12.53 -36.83 -29.13
N THR A 251 -12.68 -36.46 -27.86
CA THR A 251 -13.50 -37.20 -26.90
C THR A 251 -14.38 -36.27 -26.12
N SER A 252 -15.55 -36.71 -25.66
CA SER A 252 -16.44 -35.94 -24.77
C SER A 252 -15.79 -35.55 -23.45
N ASP A 253 -14.81 -36.31 -23.00
CA ASP A 253 -14.11 -36.06 -21.76
C ASP A 253 -13.14 -34.86 -21.83
N GLN A 254 -12.70 -34.49 -23.05
CA GLN A 254 -11.85 -33.33 -23.27
C GLN A 254 -12.62 -32.00 -23.22
N GLY A 255 -13.95 -32.07 -23.39
CA GLY A 255 -14.79 -30.89 -23.37
C GLY A 255 -15.14 -30.36 -24.73
N ALA A 256 -15.93 -29.30 -24.72
CA ALA A 256 -16.39 -28.67 -25.95
C ALA A 256 -16.75 -27.20 -25.78
N GLN A 257 -16.67 -26.65 -24.55
CA GLN A 257 -17.02 -25.26 -24.27
C GLN A 257 -15.87 -24.55 -23.54
N PRO A 258 -14.81 -24.17 -24.24
CA PRO A 258 -13.73 -23.40 -23.68
C PRO A 258 -14.21 -21.98 -23.33
N PHE A 259 -13.77 -21.49 -22.17
CA PHE A 259 -14.10 -20.15 -21.70
C PHE A 259 -12.85 -19.27 -21.55
N GLY A 260 -12.85 -18.16 -22.29
CA GLY A 260 -11.80 -17.15 -22.25
C GLY A 260 -10.52 -17.52 -23.00
N PRO A 261 -9.54 -16.62 -23.01
CA PRO A 261 -8.28 -16.81 -23.72
C PRO A 261 -7.42 -17.92 -23.08
N LEU A 262 -6.57 -18.50 -23.89
CA LEU A 262 -5.52 -19.41 -23.45
C LEU A 262 -4.53 -18.70 -22.52
N VAL A 263 -4.00 -19.41 -21.53
CA VAL A 263 -2.95 -18.90 -20.64
C VAL A 263 -1.68 -19.71 -20.85
N GLU A 264 -0.58 -19.05 -21.23
CA GLU A 264 0.71 -19.70 -21.49
C GLU A 264 1.52 -19.81 -20.18
N ASP A 265 2.14 -20.99 -19.95
CA ASP A 265 3.10 -21.18 -18.87
C ASP A 265 4.55 -20.89 -19.33
N ALA A 266 5.50 -20.97 -18.40
CA ALA A 266 6.93 -20.75 -18.69
C ALA A 266 7.56 -21.77 -19.64
N ASN A 267 6.87 -22.90 -19.92
CA ASN A 267 7.31 -23.95 -20.84
C ASN A 267 6.66 -23.84 -22.23
N ALA A 268 5.91 -22.75 -22.49
CA ALA A 268 5.12 -22.54 -23.69
C ALA A 268 4.00 -23.58 -23.90
N ASN A 269 3.43 -24.12 -22.83
CA ASN A 269 2.18 -24.83 -22.85
C ASN A 269 1.03 -23.85 -22.56
N PHE A 270 -0.12 -24.13 -23.18
CA PHE A 270 -1.31 -23.30 -23.03
C PHE A 270 -2.38 -24.04 -22.24
N TYR A 271 -3.10 -23.33 -21.40
CA TYR A 271 -4.13 -23.88 -20.53
C TYR A 271 -5.45 -23.14 -20.72
N VAL A 272 -6.55 -23.88 -20.72
CA VAL A 272 -7.89 -23.32 -20.82
C VAL A 272 -8.89 -24.13 -20.02
N PRO A 273 -9.82 -23.50 -19.28
CA PRO A 273 -10.93 -24.21 -18.65
C PRO A 273 -12.02 -24.55 -19.65
N GLU A 274 -12.67 -25.68 -19.44
CA GLU A 274 -13.81 -26.20 -20.16
C GLU A 274 -14.96 -26.46 -19.21
N SER A 275 -16.13 -25.87 -19.43
CA SER A 275 -17.19 -25.82 -18.43
C SER A 275 -18.01 -27.10 -18.27
N VAL A 276 -18.16 -27.90 -19.33
CA VAL A 276 -19.08 -29.07 -19.35
C VAL A 276 -18.40 -30.26 -19.97
N SER A 277 -17.65 -31.02 -19.18
CA SER A 277 -17.00 -32.24 -19.68
C SER A 277 -16.19 -32.92 -18.60
N GLY A 278 -15.28 -33.82 -19.01
CA GLY A 278 -14.51 -34.63 -18.10
C GLY A 278 -15.31 -35.82 -17.57
N ALA A 279 -14.62 -36.73 -16.90
CA ALA A 279 -15.20 -37.98 -16.41
C ALA A 279 -16.38 -37.80 -15.44
N ASN A 280 -16.49 -36.61 -14.85
CA ASN A 280 -17.54 -36.26 -13.89
C ASN A 280 -18.62 -35.33 -14.47
N GLY A 281 -18.45 -34.84 -15.73
CA GLY A 281 -19.39 -33.94 -16.38
C GLY A 281 -19.38 -32.50 -15.90
N GLU A 282 -18.45 -32.14 -14.98
CA GLU A 282 -18.40 -30.84 -14.29
C GLU A 282 -17.22 -29.97 -14.75
N GLY A 283 -16.66 -30.30 -15.91
CA GLY A 283 -15.62 -29.49 -16.53
C GLY A 283 -14.18 -29.99 -16.29
N THR A 284 -13.29 -29.44 -17.08
CA THR A 284 -11.85 -29.75 -17.05
C THR A 284 -11.00 -28.49 -17.22
N ILE A 285 -9.71 -28.63 -16.96
CA ILE A 285 -8.69 -27.75 -17.50
C ILE A 285 -7.92 -28.56 -18.55
N LEU A 286 -7.83 -28.03 -19.76
CA LEU A 286 -7.03 -28.62 -20.84
C LEU A 286 -5.64 -27.99 -20.85
N GLU A 287 -4.65 -28.82 -21.19
CA GLU A 287 -3.30 -28.42 -21.57
C GLU A 287 -3.10 -28.63 -23.06
N VAL A 288 -2.67 -27.61 -23.76
CA VAL A 288 -2.33 -27.62 -25.17
C VAL A 288 -0.86 -27.33 -25.35
N SER A 289 -0.12 -28.30 -25.85
CA SER A 289 1.30 -28.18 -26.13
C SER A 289 1.57 -28.33 -27.61
N VAL A 290 2.37 -27.43 -28.18
CA VAL A 290 2.79 -27.53 -29.59
C VAL A 290 3.54 -28.86 -29.86
N ALA A 291 4.21 -29.40 -28.85
CA ALA A 291 4.99 -30.62 -28.96
C ALA A 291 4.16 -31.91 -28.75
N ASN A 292 3.19 -31.87 -27.82
CA ASN A 292 2.47 -33.06 -27.34
C ASN A 292 0.99 -33.07 -27.71
N GLY A 293 0.46 -31.98 -28.29
CA GLY A 293 -0.96 -31.83 -28.60
C GLY A 293 -1.80 -31.52 -27.37
N LEU A 294 -3.05 -31.99 -27.36
CA LEU A 294 -4.06 -31.74 -26.35
C LEU A 294 -4.10 -32.84 -25.29
N SER A 295 -4.14 -32.45 -24.02
CA SER A 295 -4.33 -33.37 -22.89
C SER A 295 -5.23 -32.76 -21.81
N ILE A 296 -5.85 -33.58 -20.95
CA ILE A 296 -6.57 -33.14 -19.78
C ILE A 296 -5.54 -32.87 -18.67
N PHE A 297 -5.48 -31.64 -18.19
CA PHE A 297 -4.62 -31.26 -17.10
C PHE A 297 -5.27 -31.49 -15.73
N TYR A 298 -6.57 -31.13 -15.58
CA TYR A 298 -7.35 -31.33 -14.39
C TYR A 298 -8.81 -31.67 -14.72
N THR A 299 -9.46 -32.50 -13.90
CA THR A 299 -10.89 -32.80 -13.99
C THR A 299 -11.57 -32.36 -12.72
N PHE A 300 -12.55 -31.46 -12.83
CA PHE A 300 -13.31 -30.95 -11.69
C PHE A 300 -14.28 -31.98 -11.12
N CYS A 301 -14.83 -31.69 -9.93
CA CYS A 301 -15.68 -32.60 -9.14
C CYS A 301 -15.00 -33.97 -8.90
N SER A 302 -13.68 -33.96 -8.79
CA SER A 302 -12.87 -35.15 -8.50
C SER A 302 -12.82 -35.48 -7.00
N GLN A 303 -13.20 -34.53 -6.17
CA GLN A 303 -13.28 -34.67 -4.73
C GLN A 303 -14.73 -34.92 -4.25
N ALA A 304 -14.87 -35.48 -3.05
CA ALA A 304 -16.19 -35.77 -2.48
C ALA A 304 -17.04 -34.50 -2.39
N ASN A 305 -18.30 -34.58 -2.81
CA ASN A 305 -19.26 -33.48 -2.89
C ASN A 305 -18.80 -32.32 -3.79
N CYS A 306 -17.99 -32.60 -4.79
CA CYS A 306 -17.39 -31.57 -5.67
C CYS A 306 -16.70 -30.44 -4.89
N ALA A 307 -15.98 -30.78 -3.83
CA ALA A 307 -15.33 -29.79 -2.98
C ALA A 307 -14.23 -29.00 -3.71
N ASP A 308 -13.73 -29.51 -4.82
CA ASP A 308 -12.78 -28.88 -5.75
C ASP A 308 -13.44 -27.98 -6.80
N GLY A 309 -14.78 -27.81 -6.74
CA GLY A 309 -15.54 -27.01 -7.67
C GLY A 309 -16.00 -27.78 -8.92
N GLY A 310 -16.78 -27.11 -9.74
CA GLY A 310 -17.28 -27.61 -11.01
C GLY A 310 -17.68 -26.48 -11.94
N THR A 311 -17.83 -26.78 -13.23
CA THR A 311 -18.29 -25.83 -14.25
C THR A 311 -17.47 -24.52 -14.24
N PRO A 312 -16.17 -24.56 -14.59
CA PRO A 312 -15.35 -23.36 -14.68
C PRO A 312 -15.79 -22.49 -15.88
N TYR A 313 -16.25 -21.27 -15.61
CA TYR A 313 -16.72 -20.31 -16.62
C TYR A 313 -15.75 -19.15 -16.87
N ALA A 314 -14.70 -19.04 -16.09
CA ALA A 314 -13.78 -17.91 -16.18
C ALA A 314 -12.40 -18.36 -16.66
N PRO A 315 -11.68 -17.52 -17.42
CA PRO A 315 -10.31 -17.83 -17.83
C PRO A 315 -9.39 -17.97 -16.62
N LEU A 316 -8.34 -18.77 -16.78
CA LEU A 316 -7.25 -18.86 -15.81
C LEU A 316 -6.43 -17.59 -15.79
N PHE A 317 -5.79 -17.36 -14.65
CA PHE A 317 -4.76 -16.33 -14.47
C PHE A 317 -3.49 -16.98 -13.92
N LEU A 318 -2.32 -16.67 -14.48
CA LEU A 318 -1.03 -17.13 -13.98
C LEU A 318 -0.47 -16.12 -12.96
N GLY A 319 -0.42 -16.52 -11.70
CA GLY A 319 0.09 -15.70 -10.60
C GLY A 319 1.62 -15.57 -10.60
N THR A 320 2.14 -14.55 -9.89
CA THR A 320 3.60 -14.31 -9.77
C THR A 320 4.35 -15.41 -9.03
N ASP A 321 3.66 -16.36 -8.43
CA ASP A 321 4.19 -17.58 -7.83
C ASP A 321 4.28 -18.75 -8.82
N GLY A 322 3.90 -18.53 -10.09
CA GLY A 322 3.91 -19.54 -11.15
C GLY A 322 2.77 -20.55 -11.07
N ASN A 323 1.75 -20.33 -10.23
CA ASN A 323 0.56 -21.17 -10.18
C ASN A 323 -0.60 -20.51 -10.93
N PHE A 324 -1.54 -21.33 -11.41
CA PHE A 324 -2.77 -20.80 -12.00
C PHE A 324 -3.82 -20.53 -10.92
N TYR A 325 -4.61 -19.51 -11.16
CA TYR A 325 -5.75 -19.10 -10.36
C TYR A 325 -6.98 -19.06 -11.22
N GLY A 326 -8.11 -19.49 -10.69
CA GLY A 326 -9.36 -19.52 -11.42
C GLY A 326 -10.55 -19.65 -10.48
N SER A 327 -11.73 -19.69 -11.08
CA SER A 327 -12.99 -19.84 -10.39
C SER A 327 -13.87 -20.91 -11.05
N THR A 328 -14.78 -21.49 -10.26
CA THR A 328 -15.83 -22.37 -10.75
C THR A 328 -17.18 -21.79 -10.41
N PHE A 329 -18.13 -21.94 -11.33
CA PHE A 329 -19.52 -21.52 -11.14
C PHE A 329 -20.28 -22.46 -10.19
N ALA A 330 -19.99 -23.75 -10.28
CA ALA A 330 -20.66 -24.80 -9.54
C ALA A 330 -19.71 -25.54 -8.57
N GLY A 331 -20.23 -26.50 -7.83
CA GLY A 331 -19.47 -27.31 -6.90
C GLY A 331 -19.60 -26.84 -5.45
N ASN A 332 -18.80 -27.44 -4.56
CA ASN A 332 -18.85 -27.23 -3.12
C ASN A 332 -20.26 -27.49 -2.53
N ASN A 333 -20.65 -28.75 -2.54
CA ASN A 333 -21.96 -29.24 -2.08
C ASN A 333 -23.14 -28.94 -3.03
N PRO A 334 -23.41 -29.82 -4.00
CA PRO A 334 -24.39 -29.62 -5.07
C PRO A 334 -25.87 -29.51 -4.59
N GLY A 335 -26.17 -29.57 -3.30
CA GLY A 335 -27.49 -29.30 -2.74
C GLY A 335 -27.77 -27.82 -2.45
N ASN A 336 -26.77 -26.98 -2.52
CA ASN A 336 -26.87 -25.55 -2.23
C ASN A 336 -26.96 -24.70 -3.52
N CYS A 337 -27.26 -23.41 -3.41
CA CYS A 337 -27.33 -22.46 -4.51
C CYS A 337 -28.16 -22.96 -5.69
N ALA A 338 -29.44 -23.20 -5.48
CA ALA A 338 -30.42 -23.71 -6.46
C ALA A 338 -30.09 -25.09 -7.04
N GLY A 339 -29.27 -25.89 -6.38
CA GLY A 339 -28.94 -27.27 -6.77
C GLY A 339 -27.67 -27.46 -7.60
N PHE A 340 -26.94 -26.35 -7.92
CA PHE A 340 -25.70 -26.41 -8.69
C PHE A 340 -24.45 -26.34 -7.81
N GLY A 341 -24.60 -26.03 -6.51
CA GLY A 341 -23.49 -25.62 -5.65
C GLY A 341 -23.18 -24.11 -5.82
N CYS A 342 -22.33 -23.57 -4.97
CA CYS A 342 -22.12 -22.13 -4.90
C CYS A 342 -20.82 -21.62 -5.54
N GLY A 343 -20.01 -22.54 -6.10
CA GLY A 343 -18.75 -22.24 -6.75
C GLY A 343 -17.55 -22.13 -5.81
N THR A 344 -16.37 -22.09 -6.40
CA THR A 344 -15.10 -21.98 -5.67
C THR A 344 -14.15 -21.01 -6.35
N LEU A 345 -13.24 -20.42 -5.56
CA LEU A 345 -12.03 -19.77 -6.05
C LEU A 345 -10.86 -20.70 -5.72
N TYR A 346 -10.01 -20.99 -6.69
CA TYR A 346 -8.96 -22.00 -6.55
C TYR A 346 -7.60 -21.53 -7.07
N LYS A 347 -6.57 -22.20 -6.57
CA LYS A 347 -5.21 -22.19 -7.09
C LYS A 347 -4.87 -23.61 -7.55
N ILE A 348 -4.21 -23.74 -8.69
CA ILE A 348 -3.69 -25.03 -9.17
C ILE A 348 -2.22 -24.86 -9.59
N THR A 349 -1.37 -25.75 -9.09
CA THR A 349 0.06 -25.74 -9.44
C THR A 349 0.26 -26.25 -10.87
N THR A 350 1.38 -25.91 -11.51
CA THR A 350 1.78 -26.45 -12.82
C THR A 350 1.95 -27.99 -12.82
N GLY A 351 1.96 -28.61 -11.65
CA GLY A 351 1.91 -30.07 -11.48
C GLY A 351 0.50 -30.64 -11.30
N GLY A 352 -0.57 -29.83 -11.46
CA GLY A 352 -1.96 -30.30 -11.38
C GLY A 352 -2.52 -30.45 -9.96
N THR A 353 -1.87 -29.93 -8.93
CA THR A 353 -2.41 -29.96 -7.56
C THR A 353 -3.30 -28.76 -7.32
N LEU A 354 -4.61 -28.98 -7.17
CA LEU A 354 -5.60 -27.94 -6.88
C LEU A 354 -5.76 -27.71 -5.38
N THR A 355 -5.85 -26.45 -4.98
CA THR A 355 -6.18 -26.00 -3.64
C THR A 355 -7.32 -25.00 -3.75
N VAL A 356 -8.42 -25.25 -3.04
CA VAL A 356 -9.52 -24.28 -2.91
C VAL A 356 -9.07 -23.18 -1.95
N LEU A 357 -9.13 -21.94 -2.41
CA LEU A 357 -8.78 -20.75 -1.62
C LEU A 357 -9.99 -20.22 -0.89
N ASP A 358 -11.15 -20.28 -1.54
CA ASP A 358 -12.41 -19.88 -0.97
C ASP A 358 -13.55 -20.70 -1.62
N SER A 359 -14.58 -20.95 -0.84
CA SER A 359 -15.78 -21.65 -1.30
C SER A 359 -17.01 -20.94 -0.79
N THR A 360 -17.86 -20.50 -1.71
CA THR A 360 -19.10 -19.82 -1.37
C THR A 360 -20.15 -20.80 -0.90
N THR A 361 -21.05 -20.40 0.03
CA THR A 361 -22.11 -21.23 0.56
C THR A 361 -23.45 -20.45 0.59
N ASP A 362 -24.61 -21.12 0.61
CA ASP A 362 -25.92 -20.45 0.75
C ASP A 362 -26.03 -19.56 1.99
N ALA A 363 -25.24 -19.85 3.02
CA ALA A 363 -25.18 -19.01 4.23
C ALA A 363 -24.45 -17.68 3.99
N ASP A 364 -23.67 -17.60 2.89
CA ASP A 364 -22.81 -16.48 2.56
C ASP A 364 -23.44 -15.56 1.50
N THR A 365 -24.77 -15.50 1.39
CA THR A 365 -25.48 -14.64 0.42
C THR A 365 -24.99 -13.18 0.49
N ALA A 366 -24.58 -12.72 1.67
CA ALA A 366 -23.94 -11.42 1.82
C ALA A 366 -22.49 -11.39 1.34
N ALA A 367 -21.78 -12.53 1.33
CA ALA A 367 -20.37 -12.62 0.92
C ALA A 367 -20.17 -12.82 -0.59
N GLY A 368 -21.27 -13.07 -1.33
CA GLY A 368 -21.25 -13.29 -2.77
C GLY A 368 -21.28 -14.77 -3.17
N LEU A 369 -21.84 -15.02 -4.35
CA LEU A 369 -22.06 -16.36 -4.92
C LEU A 369 -21.73 -16.36 -6.41
N LEU A 370 -21.48 -17.53 -6.97
CA LEU A 370 -21.33 -17.80 -8.39
C LEU A 370 -20.25 -16.94 -9.07
N PRO A 371 -18.98 -17.29 -8.88
CA PRO A 371 -17.89 -16.62 -9.59
C PRO A 371 -18.01 -16.82 -11.11
N THR A 372 -18.12 -15.71 -11.84
CA THR A 372 -18.26 -15.69 -13.31
C THR A 372 -17.16 -14.90 -14.00
N SER A 373 -16.37 -14.16 -13.23
CA SER A 373 -15.25 -13.36 -13.73
C SER A 373 -13.91 -14.05 -13.54
N ASN A 374 -12.92 -13.61 -14.31
CA ASN A 374 -11.53 -14.02 -14.09
C ASN A 374 -11.01 -13.53 -12.72
N VAL A 375 -10.04 -14.25 -12.20
CA VAL A 375 -9.18 -13.77 -11.12
C VAL A 375 -8.03 -12.97 -11.73
N ILE A 376 -7.71 -11.79 -11.20
CA ILE A 376 -6.53 -11.02 -11.59
C ILE A 376 -5.68 -10.64 -10.40
N GLN A 377 -4.40 -10.39 -10.65
CA GLN A 377 -3.48 -9.89 -9.63
C GLN A 377 -3.27 -8.39 -9.81
N GLY A 378 -3.66 -7.61 -8.80
CA GLY A 378 -3.47 -6.17 -8.82
C GLY A 378 -2.02 -5.73 -8.59
N SER A 379 -1.74 -4.45 -8.82
CA SER A 379 -0.41 -3.83 -8.64
C SER A 379 0.15 -3.92 -7.22
N ASN A 380 -0.70 -4.21 -6.23
CA ASN A 380 -0.32 -4.46 -4.84
C ASN A 380 -0.01 -5.93 -4.54
N GLY A 381 -0.13 -6.82 -5.53
CA GLY A 381 0.05 -8.25 -5.37
C GLY A 381 -1.22 -9.02 -4.93
N TYR A 382 -2.30 -8.34 -4.58
CA TYR A 382 -3.55 -8.97 -4.14
C TYR A 382 -4.32 -9.54 -5.33
N LEU A 383 -5.12 -10.56 -5.08
CA LEU A 383 -6.05 -11.12 -6.05
C LEU A 383 -7.40 -10.40 -5.98
N TYR A 384 -7.98 -10.15 -7.13
CA TYR A 384 -9.29 -9.50 -7.30
C TYR A 384 -10.14 -10.33 -8.26
N THR A 385 -11.43 -10.41 -7.97
CA THR A 385 -12.44 -10.98 -8.86
C THR A 385 -13.82 -10.41 -8.53
N THR A 386 -14.82 -10.74 -9.34
CA THR A 386 -16.22 -10.40 -9.05
C THR A 386 -17.07 -11.67 -9.00
N LEU A 387 -18.09 -11.63 -8.17
CA LEU A 387 -19.09 -12.68 -7.99
C LEU A 387 -20.43 -12.14 -8.45
N SER A 388 -21.13 -12.87 -9.30
CA SER A 388 -22.32 -12.34 -9.98
C SER A 388 -23.54 -12.18 -9.07
N HIS A 389 -23.60 -12.87 -7.94
CA HIS A 389 -24.72 -12.83 -7.00
C HIS A 389 -24.24 -12.54 -5.59
N GLY A 390 -25.15 -12.13 -4.70
CA GLY A 390 -24.84 -11.83 -3.31
C GLY A 390 -24.58 -10.35 -3.05
N GLY A 391 -24.06 -10.03 -1.87
CA GLY A 391 -23.85 -8.68 -1.38
C GLY A 391 -24.95 -8.19 -0.45
N SER A 392 -24.80 -6.97 0.07
CA SER A 392 -25.75 -6.33 0.99
C SER A 392 -26.84 -5.54 0.30
N GLY A 393 -26.85 -5.49 -1.05
CA GLY A 393 -27.81 -4.78 -1.87
C GLY A 393 -29.24 -5.26 -1.64
N ALA A 394 -30.23 -4.38 -1.81
CA ALA A 394 -31.64 -4.80 -1.80
C ALA A 394 -31.89 -5.74 -2.97
N ASN A 395 -32.57 -6.88 -2.72
CA ASN A 395 -33.08 -7.76 -3.75
C ASN A 395 -33.75 -6.92 -4.84
N SER A 396 -33.16 -6.82 -6.03
CA SER A 396 -33.77 -6.15 -7.16
C SER A 396 -34.37 -7.21 -8.08
N ASP A 397 -35.55 -6.90 -8.62
CA ASP A 397 -36.21 -7.79 -9.59
C ASP A 397 -35.36 -7.96 -10.86
N GLN A 398 -34.42 -7.05 -11.10
CA GLN A 398 -33.51 -7.08 -12.27
C GLN A 398 -32.31 -8.03 -12.07
N CYS A 399 -31.87 -8.24 -10.82
CA CYS A 399 -30.84 -9.21 -10.49
C CYS A 399 -31.40 -10.60 -10.12
N GLY A 400 -32.63 -10.93 -10.51
CA GLY A 400 -33.26 -12.23 -10.27
C GLY A 400 -33.64 -12.52 -8.82
N GLY A 401 -33.61 -11.51 -7.93
CA GLY A 401 -33.98 -11.62 -6.52
C GLY A 401 -32.87 -12.01 -5.55
N ASP A 402 -31.65 -12.25 -6.04
CA ASP A 402 -30.51 -12.78 -5.24
C ASP A 402 -29.38 -11.76 -5.01
N ASN A 403 -29.71 -10.45 -4.96
CA ASN A 403 -28.71 -9.37 -4.93
C ASN A 403 -27.87 -9.26 -6.21
N CYS A 404 -27.14 -8.16 -6.38
CA CYS A 404 -26.55 -7.80 -7.66
C CYS A 404 -25.06 -8.15 -7.80
N GLY A 405 -24.49 -8.86 -6.84
CA GLY A 405 -23.09 -9.30 -6.86
C GLY A 405 -22.15 -8.42 -6.08
N VAL A 406 -20.91 -8.86 -5.98
CA VAL A 406 -19.83 -8.21 -5.21
C VAL A 406 -18.50 -8.26 -5.96
N ALA A 407 -17.65 -7.25 -5.72
CA ALA A 407 -16.22 -7.34 -5.97
C ALA A 407 -15.51 -7.81 -4.71
N VAL A 408 -14.59 -8.75 -4.84
CA VAL A 408 -13.85 -9.33 -3.71
C VAL A 408 -12.34 -9.22 -3.91
N VAL A 409 -11.62 -9.19 -2.78
CA VAL A 409 -10.16 -9.09 -2.75
C VAL A 409 -9.56 -10.05 -1.72
N SER A 410 -8.40 -10.65 -2.05
CA SER A 410 -7.64 -11.49 -1.12
C SER A 410 -6.15 -11.16 -1.15
N ASN A 411 -5.54 -11.14 0.02
CA ASN A 411 -4.09 -11.03 0.18
C ASN A 411 -3.48 -12.43 0.35
N THR A 412 -3.10 -13.05 -0.73
CA THR A 412 -2.46 -14.38 -0.77
C THR A 412 -0.93 -14.32 -0.62
N GLY A 413 -0.36 -13.13 -0.34
CA GLY A 413 1.08 -12.95 -0.17
C GLY A 413 1.88 -12.94 -1.48
N LEU A 414 1.22 -12.85 -2.63
CA LEU A 414 1.87 -12.73 -3.92
C LEU A 414 2.62 -11.38 -4.03
N THR A 415 3.71 -11.38 -4.77
CA THR A 415 4.45 -10.15 -5.07
C THR A 415 3.76 -9.36 -6.19
N ALA A 416 3.90 -8.03 -6.18
CA ALA A 416 3.36 -7.21 -7.27
C ALA A 416 3.86 -7.67 -8.65
N PRO A 417 2.97 -7.83 -9.64
CA PRO A 417 3.32 -8.35 -10.96
C PRO A 417 4.20 -7.39 -11.76
N VAL A 418 4.00 -6.09 -11.58
CA VAL A 418 4.81 -5.02 -12.18
C VAL A 418 5.30 -4.11 -11.07
N VAL A 419 6.61 -4.03 -10.88
CA VAL A 419 7.23 -3.19 -9.86
C VAL A 419 7.95 -2.03 -10.53
N LEU A 420 7.54 -0.79 -10.24
CA LEU A 420 8.23 0.43 -10.63
C LEU A 420 8.94 1.02 -9.42
N THR A 421 10.19 1.45 -9.63
CA THR A 421 11.00 2.12 -8.61
C THR A 421 11.63 3.37 -9.17
N LEU A 422 11.67 4.43 -8.37
CA LEU A 422 12.36 5.69 -8.69
C LEU A 422 13.66 5.77 -7.90
N SER A 423 14.73 6.28 -8.52
CA SER A 423 16.00 6.54 -7.83
C SER A 423 15.87 7.60 -6.72
N SER A 424 14.81 8.41 -6.77
CA SER A 424 14.40 9.33 -5.71
C SER A 424 12.89 9.54 -5.78
N SER A 425 12.21 9.58 -4.64
CA SER A 425 10.78 9.87 -4.55
C SER A 425 10.46 11.38 -4.54
N SER A 426 11.50 12.24 -4.43
CA SER A 426 11.34 13.70 -4.45
C SER A 426 12.56 14.37 -5.01
N VAL A 427 12.37 15.29 -5.98
CA VAL A 427 13.45 16.04 -6.62
C VAL A 427 12.98 17.48 -6.94
N PRO A 428 13.92 18.43 -7.14
CA PRO A 428 13.60 19.70 -7.80
C PRO A 428 13.22 19.52 -9.28
N ALA A 429 12.46 20.46 -9.84
CA ALA A 429 12.20 20.49 -11.26
C ALA A 429 13.50 20.54 -12.08
N ASN A 430 13.49 19.95 -13.27
CA ASN A 430 14.64 19.78 -14.18
C ASN A 430 15.78 18.91 -13.60
N THR A 431 15.48 18.06 -12.62
CA THR A 431 16.43 17.06 -12.10
C THR A 431 16.06 15.70 -12.69
N PRO A 432 16.98 15.00 -13.39
CA PRO A 432 16.71 13.67 -13.92
C PRO A 432 16.57 12.64 -12.81
N VAL A 433 15.61 11.75 -12.98
CA VAL A 433 15.33 10.62 -12.09
C VAL A 433 15.33 9.34 -12.93
N THR A 434 16.00 8.31 -12.45
CA THR A 434 15.93 6.99 -13.07
C THR A 434 14.69 6.25 -12.55
N LEU A 435 13.85 5.82 -13.49
CA LEU A 435 12.72 4.95 -13.27
C LEU A 435 13.13 3.54 -13.72
N SER A 436 13.13 2.59 -12.80
CA SER A 436 13.45 1.19 -13.08
C SER A 436 12.20 0.35 -12.93
N TYR A 437 12.07 -0.70 -13.72
CA TYR A 437 10.92 -1.59 -13.69
C TYR A 437 11.34 -3.05 -13.76
N LYS A 438 10.55 -3.87 -13.06
CA LYS A 438 10.63 -5.32 -13.05
C LYS A 438 9.22 -5.87 -13.29
N VAL A 439 9.09 -6.72 -14.31
CA VAL A 439 7.86 -7.44 -14.66
C VAL A 439 8.09 -8.91 -14.40
N SER A 440 7.19 -9.56 -13.68
CA SER A 440 7.25 -10.99 -13.39
C SER A 440 7.05 -11.81 -14.66
N GLU A 441 7.73 -12.95 -14.79
CA GLU A 441 7.56 -13.91 -15.89
C GLU A 441 6.14 -14.45 -16.01
N ALA A 442 5.43 -14.56 -14.88
CA ALA A 442 4.04 -15.02 -14.86
C ALA A 442 3.09 -14.13 -15.66
N ILE A 443 3.44 -12.88 -15.89
CA ILE A 443 2.83 -12.09 -16.94
C ILE A 443 3.57 -12.52 -18.22
N THR A 444 3.08 -13.49 -18.93
CA THR A 444 3.61 -13.96 -20.22
C THR A 444 3.70 -12.85 -21.22
N VAL A 445 4.47 -11.96 -20.88
CA VAL A 445 4.72 -10.90 -21.72
C VAL A 445 5.89 -11.34 -22.52
N THR A 446 5.63 -11.66 -23.71
CA THR A 446 6.59 -11.18 -24.68
C THR A 446 6.91 -9.77 -24.19
N SER A 447 8.13 -9.50 -23.80
CA SER A 447 8.71 -8.22 -23.36
C SER A 447 8.32 -7.01 -24.24
N GLN A 448 7.40 -7.17 -25.12
CA GLN A 448 6.96 -6.30 -26.18
C GLN A 448 5.63 -5.61 -25.89
N GLN A 449 4.93 -5.97 -24.80
CA GLN A 449 3.58 -5.47 -24.53
C GLN A 449 3.48 -4.65 -23.26
N CYS A 450 4.57 -4.05 -22.79
CA CYS A 450 4.55 -3.11 -21.67
C CYS A 450 4.59 -1.68 -22.16
N TYR A 451 3.60 -0.89 -21.77
CA TYR A 451 3.43 0.50 -22.16
C TYR A 451 3.49 1.41 -20.95
N ALA A 452 4.22 2.51 -21.11
CA ALA A 452 4.41 3.53 -20.09
C ALA A 452 3.37 4.63 -20.20
N PHE A 453 2.95 5.13 -19.05
CA PHE A 453 2.02 6.26 -18.92
C PHE A 453 2.53 7.20 -17.84
N GLU A 454 2.24 8.48 -18.00
CA GLU A 454 2.46 9.49 -16.98
C GLU A 454 1.23 10.37 -16.81
N SER A 455 0.99 10.83 -15.59
CA SER A 455 -0.17 11.66 -15.26
C SER A 455 -0.14 13.05 -15.91
N SER A 456 1.01 13.50 -16.42
CA SER A 456 1.20 14.79 -17.10
C SER A 456 2.52 14.82 -17.85
N THR A 457 2.53 15.39 -19.04
CA THR A 457 3.74 15.57 -19.88
C THR A 457 4.85 16.39 -19.18
N ALA A 458 4.51 17.19 -18.17
CA ALA A 458 5.49 17.87 -17.32
C ALA A 458 6.27 16.91 -16.40
N GLY A 459 5.87 15.64 -16.29
CA GLY A 459 6.57 14.58 -15.56
C GLY A 459 7.84 14.07 -16.24
N GLY A 460 8.09 14.41 -17.49
CA GLY A 460 9.31 14.04 -18.20
C GLY A 460 9.10 13.17 -19.43
N ASN A 461 7.84 13.07 -19.88
CA ASN A 461 7.41 12.45 -21.15
C ASN A 461 7.76 10.95 -21.23
N TRP A 462 7.48 10.19 -20.14
CA TRP A 462 7.63 8.75 -20.15
C TRP A 462 6.35 8.06 -20.62
N THR A 463 6.30 7.76 -21.91
CA THR A 463 5.12 7.19 -22.57
C THR A 463 5.50 6.16 -23.61
N GLY A 464 4.52 5.38 -24.06
CA GLY A 464 4.65 4.41 -25.14
C GLY A 464 5.33 3.11 -24.71
N LYS A 465 5.61 2.27 -25.70
CA LYS A 465 6.19 0.95 -25.51
C LYS A 465 7.58 1.03 -24.87
N GLN A 466 7.78 0.22 -23.85
CA GLN A 466 9.06 0.14 -23.13
C GLN A 466 9.90 -1.05 -23.61
N SER A 467 11.21 -0.92 -23.50
CA SER A 467 12.19 -1.95 -23.83
C SER A 467 12.89 -2.47 -22.57
N GLY A 468 13.22 -3.75 -22.53
CA GLY A 468 13.91 -4.36 -21.41
C GLY A 468 14.58 -5.66 -21.79
N ALA A 469 15.17 -6.34 -20.82
CA ALA A 469 15.82 -7.64 -21.00
C ALA A 469 15.20 -8.66 -20.03
N TYR A 470 14.89 -9.84 -20.56
CA TYR A 470 14.48 -10.98 -19.76
C TYR A 470 15.69 -11.69 -19.16
N SER A 471 15.56 -12.10 -17.92
CA SER A 471 16.56 -12.89 -17.19
C SER A 471 15.96 -14.20 -16.70
N SER A 472 16.42 -15.32 -17.23
CA SER A 472 16.01 -16.66 -16.80
C SER A 472 16.45 -17.01 -15.37
N SER A 473 17.46 -16.32 -14.82
CA SER A 473 17.90 -16.55 -13.43
C SER A 473 17.02 -15.85 -12.38
N THR A 474 16.34 -14.76 -12.77
CA THR A 474 15.43 -14.01 -11.89
C THR A 474 13.97 -14.15 -12.30
N HIS A 475 13.68 -14.87 -13.36
CA HIS A 475 12.36 -15.06 -13.95
C HIS A 475 11.61 -13.72 -14.06
N ALA A 476 12.30 -12.72 -14.63
CA ALA A 476 11.75 -11.39 -14.76
C ALA A 476 12.31 -10.65 -15.97
N TRP A 477 11.48 -9.80 -16.54
CA TRP A 477 11.87 -8.80 -17.52
C TRP A 477 12.15 -7.48 -16.80
N THR A 478 13.29 -6.86 -17.07
CA THR A 478 13.72 -5.63 -16.39
C THR A 478 14.17 -4.58 -17.38
N GLY A 479 13.95 -3.32 -17.03
CA GLY A 479 14.42 -2.19 -17.80
C GLY A 479 14.46 -0.92 -16.97
N SER A 480 14.91 0.16 -17.59
CA SER A 480 14.94 1.48 -16.97
C SER A 480 14.82 2.59 -17.98
N ALA A 481 14.33 3.74 -17.54
CA ALA A 481 14.26 4.98 -18.30
C ALA A 481 14.67 6.16 -17.41
N SER A 482 15.13 7.24 -18.03
CA SER A 482 15.36 8.51 -17.34
C SER A 482 14.22 9.46 -17.62
N VAL A 483 13.61 10.00 -16.57
CA VAL A 483 12.58 11.04 -16.65
C VAL A 483 13.12 12.34 -16.07
N THR A 484 12.78 13.46 -16.66
CA THR A 484 13.20 14.79 -16.20
C THR A 484 11.98 15.69 -16.08
N PRO A 485 11.33 15.74 -14.90
CA PRO A 485 10.13 16.56 -14.72
C PRO A 485 10.47 18.03 -14.80
N THR A 486 9.63 18.80 -15.49
CA THR A 486 9.90 20.22 -15.83
C THR A 486 9.19 21.22 -14.93
N ALA A 487 8.17 20.77 -14.17
CA ALA A 487 7.39 21.64 -13.29
C ALA A 487 7.21 21.02 -11.90
N ASN A 488 6.93 21.85 -10.89
CA ASN A 488 6.56 21.36 -9.57
C ASN A 488 5.18 20.67 -9.62
N GLY A 489 5.04 19.57 -8.91
CA GLY A 489 3.82 18.78 -8.86
C GLY A 489 4.06 17.36 -8.37
N THR A 490 3.01 16.58 -8.33
CA THR A 490 3.09 15.14 -8.10
C THR A 490 2.79 14.42 -9.41
N TYR A 491 3.68 13.54 -9.82
CA TYR A 491 3.59 12.78 -11.07
C TYR A 491 3.48 11.30 -10.75
N THR A 492 2.48 10.65 -11.30
CA THR A 492 2.34 9.20 -11.24
C THR A 492 2.77 8.62 -12.57
N TYR A 493 3.69 7.67 -12.51
CA TYR A 493 4.13 6.85 -13.62
C TYR A 493 3.49 5.49 -13.51
N ALA A 494 2.97 4.97 -14.60
CA ALA A 494 2.39 3.63 -14.67
C ALA A 494 3.04 2.83 -15.80
N LEU A 495 3.26 1.55 -15.58
CA LEU A 495 3.62 0.58 -16.61
C LEU A 495 2.54 -0.49 -16.65
N THR A 496 1.82 -0.58 -17.76
CA THR A 496 0.79 -1.59 -18.00
C THR A 496 1.34 -2.66 -18.92
N CYS A 497 1.21 -3.91 -18.52
CA CYS A 497 1.71 -5.06 -19.27
C CYS A 497 0.58 -6.03 -19.59
N GLY A 498 0.56 -6.60 -20.80
CA GLY A 498 -0.44 -7.57 -21.26
C GLY A 498 -1.88 -7.02 -21.30
N GLY A 499 -2.09 -5.72 -21.18
CA GLY A 499 -3.41 -5.10 -21.17
C GLY A 499 -4.26 -5.36 -19.91
N THR A 500 -3.72 -6.03 -18.91
CA THR A 500 -4.49 -6.49 -17.74
C THR A 500 -3.91 -6.06 -16.40
N VAL A 501 -2.59 -5.86 -16.31
CA VAL A 501 -1.91 -5.56 -15.04
C VAL A 501 -1.03 -4.33 -15.14
N SER A 502 -0.95 -3.58 -14.04
CA SER A 502 -0.19 -2.32 -13.99
C SER A 502 0.68 -2.24 -12.74
N GLY A 503 1.78 -1.49 -12.82
CA GLY A 503 2.59 -1.08 -11.69
C GLY A 503 2.76 0.42 -11.66
N PHE A 504 2.95 1.01 -10.48
CA PHE A 504 2.93 2.46 -10.28
C PHE A 504 4.11 2.95 -9.47
N ALA A 505 4.56 4.17 -9.79
CA ALA A 505 5.51 4.92 -8.97
C ALA A 505 5.13 6.41 -8.95
N THR A 506 5.25 7.04 -7.78
CA THR A 506 4.89 8.45 -7.60
C THR A 506 6.12 9.29 -7.28
N LEU A 507 6.32 10.36 -8.02
CA LEU A 507 7.40 11.34 -7.85
C LEU A 507 6.83 12.68 -7.41
N THR A 508 7.33 13.22 -6.32
CA THR A 508 7.05 14.60 -5.89
C THR A 508 8.13 15.53 -6.42
N VAL A 509 7.74 16.49 -7.23
CA VAL A 509 8.63 17.54 -7.72
C VAL A 509 8.32 18.84 -7.00
N ALA A 510 9.26 19.30 -6.20
CA ALA A 510 9.13 20.53 -5.42
C ALA A 510 10.34 21.42 -5.66
N ALA A 511 10.19 22.72 -5.40
CA ALA A 511 11.32 23.64 -5.43
C ALA A 511 12.43 23.16 -4.48
N ALA A 512 13.68 23.28 -4.92
CA ALA A 512 14.82 22.97 -4.06
C ALA A 512 14.73 23.80 -2.79
N LYS A 513 14.81 23.16 -1.63
CA LYS A 513 14.81 23.88 -0.36
C LYS A 513 16.04 24.76 -0.26
N LYS A 514 15.85 25.95 0.22
CA LYS A 514 16.90 26.96 0.43
C LYS A 514 17.72 26.64 1.67
N SER A 515 18.95 27.10 1.71
CA SER A 515 19.79 26.97 2.90
C SER A 515 19.25 27.80 4.06
N SER A 516 19.41 27.27 5.27
CA SER A 516 19.18 27.98 6.52
C SER A 516 20.42 27.91 7.41
N THR A 517 20.56 28.84 8.32
CA THR A 517 21.55 28.84 9.38
C THR A 517 20.85 29.02 10.72
N THR A 518 21.35 28.32 11.75
CA THR A 518 20.83 28.45 13.12
C THR A 518 21.94 28.95 14.01
N GLU A 519 21.68 30.03 14.73
CA GLU A 519 22.55 30.58 15.76
C GLU A 519 21.90 30.44 17.13
N LEU A 520 22.66 30.06 18.14
CA LEU A 520 22.18 29.90 19.51
C LEU A 520 22.92 30.85 20.43
N THR A 521 22.16 31.55 21.30
CA THR A 521 22.67 32.32 22.43
C THR A 521 22.04 31.85 23.74
N ALA A 522 22.83 31.89 24.80
CA ALA A 522 22.38 31.57 26.15
C ALA A 522 22.61 32.80 27.07
N THR A 523 21.56 33.26 27.76
CA THR A 523 21.66 34.41 28.61
C THR A 523 20.97 34.15 29.97
N PRO A 524 21.72 34.23 31.07
CA PRO A 524 23.19 34.33 31.16
C PRO A 524 23.85 33.01 30.69
N SER A 525 25.11 33.06 30.25
CA SER A 525 25.89 31.88 29.91
C SER A 525 26.56 31.21 31.12
N THR A 526 26.62 31.93 32.25
CA THR A 526 27.10 31.41 33.54
C THR A 526 26.10 31.78 34.62
N LEU A 527 25.67 30.79 35.38
CA LEU A 527 24.67 30.96 36.44
C LEU A 527 24.91 29.95 37.56
N SER A 528 24.29 30.16 38.70
CA SER A 528 24.29 29.19 39.79
C SER A 528 23.18 28.13 39.60
N VAL A 529 23.41 26.92 40.09
CA VAL A 529 22.41 25.87 40.14
C VAL A 529 21.08 26.40 40.74
N GLY A 530 19.97 26.04 40.10
CA GLY A 530 18.63 26.50 40.47
C GLY A 530 18.16 27.79 39.80
N GLN A 531 19.05 28.53 39.11
CA GLN A 531 18.68 29.69 38.32
C GLN A 531 18.21 29.27 36.92
N SER A 532 17.60 30.19 36.17
CA SER A 532 17.15 29.96 34.82
C SER A 532 18.04 30.67 33.80
N VAL A 533 18.24 30.00 32.64
CA VAL A 533 18.88 30.53 31.44
C VAL A 533 17.84 30.71 30.35
N THR A 534 17.93 31.77 29.58
CA THR A 534 17.15 31.92 28.35
C THR A 534 18.00 31.45 27.17
N LEU A 535 17.60 30.37 26.53
CA LEU A 535 18.17 29.85 25.27
C LEU A 535 17.40 30.50 24.13
N LYS A 536 18.09 31.24 23.27
CA LYS A 536 17.48 31.90 22.10
C LYS A 536 18.16 31.42 20.85
N ALA A 537 17.41 30.70 20.00
CA ALA A 537 17.83 30.29 18.66
C ALA A 537 17.28 31.29 17.64
N THR A 538 18.15 31.76 16.75
CA THR A 538 17.77 32.59 15.60
C THR A 538 18.06 31.81 14.34
N VAL A 539 17.03 31.56 13.54
CA VAL A 539 17.14 30.87 12.26
C VAL A 539 17.01 31.89 11.14
N SER A 540 18.02 31.94 10.29
CA SER A 540 18.08 32.81 9.12
C SER A 540 18.03 31.97 7.84
N GLY A 541 17.41 32.50 6.82
CA GLY A 541 17.28 31.85 5.51
C GLY A 541 17.74 32.75 4.38
N SER A 542 18.20 32.16 3.31
CA SER A 542 18.71 32.90 2.12
C SER A 542 17.64 33.74 1.39
N ALA A 543 16.35 33.54 1.70
CA ALA A 543 15.25 34.29 1.07
C ALA A 543 14.00 34.35 1.94
N GLY A 544 14.03 35.19 2.96
CA GLY A 544 12.92 35.41 3.90
C GLY A 544 13.10 34.72 5.24
N THR A 545 12.11 34.86 6.11
CA THR A 545 12.15 34.35 7.47
C THR A 545 11.69 32.89 7.52
N PRO A 546 12.53 31.94 8.02
CA PRO A 546 12.13 30.56 8.19
C PRO A 546 10.99 30.39 9.20
N ALA A 547 10.04 29.51 8.86
CA ALA A 547 9.00 29.00 9.75
C ALA A 547 9.32 27.56 10.14
N GLY A 548 8.64 27.02 11.15
CA GLY A 548 8.85 25.68 11.66
C GLY A 548 9.22 25.69 13.13
N SER A 549 10.08 24.79 13.60
CA SER A 549 10.45 24.64 15.01
C SER A 549 11.95 24.42 15.21
N VAL A 550 12.42 24.71 16.41
CA VAL A 550 13.79 24.44 16.86
C VAL A 550 13.72 23.51 18.07
N THR A 551 14.52 22.45 18.02
CA THR A 551 14.75 21.54 19.15
C THR A 551 16.04 21.95 19.84
N PHE A 552 15.95 22.27 21.14
CA PHE A 552 17.10 22.49 22.00
C PHE A 552 17.51 21.19 22.68
N SER A 553 18.78 20.87 22.64
CA SER A 553 19.31 19.64 23.22
C SER A 553 20.61 19.89 23.99
N VAL A 554 20.86 19.08 25.02
CA VAL A 554 22.08 19.01 25.79
C VAL A 554 22.59 17.58 25.80
N GLU A 555 23.84 17.37 25.41
CA GLU A 555 24.45 16.02 25.36
C GLU A 555 23.58 14.98 24.61
N GLY A 556 22.86 15.41 23.56
CA GLY A 556 21.96 14.57 22.79
C GLY A 556 20.55 14.41 23.38
N ALA A 557 20.32 14.78 24.64
CA ALA A 557 18.98 14.77 25.26
C ALA A 557 18.18 16.02 24.88
N THR A 558 16.92 15.83 24.45
CA THR A 558 16.04 16.96 24.14
C THR A 558 15.57 17.69 25.39
N LEU A 559 15.81 19.00 25.44
CA LEU A 559 15.26 19.89 26.47
C LEU A 559 13.83 20.30 26.13
N ALA A 560 13.61 20.79 24.90
CA ALA A 560 12.30 21.13 24.38
C ALA A 560 12.36 21.43 22.89
N THR A 561 11.19 21.36 22.22
CA THR A 561 10.98 21.85 20.85
C THR A 561 10.07 23.09 20.90
N VAL A 562 10.52 24.17 20.28
CA VAL A 562 9.85 25.49 20.33
C VAL A 562 9.59 25.95 18.88
N SER A 563 8.35 26.39 18.61
CA SER A 563 8.01 26.95 17.29
C SER A 563 8.68 28.27 17.05
N LEU A 564 9.10 28.56 15.82
CA LEU A 564 9.66 29.83 15.41
C LEU A 564 8.57 30.91 15.33
N SER A 565 8.86 32.04 15.86
CA SER A 565 8.09 33.28 15.67
C SER A 565 9.04 34.37 15.14
N GLY A 566 8.79 34.83 13.90
CA GLY A 566 9.69 35.76 13.25
C GLY A 566 11.14 35.25 13.07
N GLY A 567 11.32 33.94 12.90
CA GLY A 567 12.63 33.29 12.77
C GLY A 567 13.35 33.07 14.12
N VAL A 568 12.69 33.27 15.24
CA VAL A 568 13.27 33.12 16.58
C VAL A 568 12.49 32.12 17.42
N ALA A 569 13.21 31.22 18.08
CA ALA A 569 12.69 30.35 19.13
C ALA A 569 13.38 30.69 20.47
N SER A 570 12.62 30.88 21.55
CA SER A 570 13.13 31.20 22.86
C SER A 570 12.63 30.22 23.90
N LEU A 571 13.54 29.62 24.63
CA LEU A 571 13.28 28.63 25.68
C LEU A 571 13.83 29.13 27.02
N PRO A 572 13.02 29.47 28.01
CA PRO A 572 13.47 29.59 29.38
C PRO A 572 13.70 28.20 29.95
N ALA A 573 14.94 27.91 30.30
CA ALA A 573 15.34 26.60 30.83
C ALA A 573 15.83 26.78 32.28
N SER A 574 15.35 25.97 33.22
CA SER A 574 15.78 25.92 34.58
C SER A 574 16.99 25.01 34.75
N SER A 575 17.99 25.46 35.51
CA SER A 575 19.13 24.62 35.89
C SER A 575 18.88 23.71 37.10
N ASN A 576 17.67 23.75 37.67
CA ASN A 576 17.34 22.93 38.83
C ASN A 576 17.39 21.43 38.48
N GLY A 577 18.14 20.66 39.28
CA GLY A 577 18.34 19.22 39.07
C GLY A 577 19.57 18.89 38.22
N TYR A 578 20.28 19.88 37.69
CA TYR A 578 21.57 19.71 37.04
C TYR A 578 22.71 20.03 38.02
N PRO A 579 23.76 19.18 38.14
CA PRO A 579 24.91 19.48 38.97
C PRO A 579 25.75 20.63 38.39
N PRO A 580 26.63 21.27 39.17
CA PRO A 580 27.64 22.19 38.65
C PRO A 580 28.45 21.54 37.53
N GLY A 581 28.69 22.31 36.47
CA GLY A 581 29.39 21.77 35.29
C GLY A 581 29.21 22.63 34.05
N SER A 582 29.76 22.19 32.94
CA SER A 582 29.67 22.82 31.62
C SER A 582 28.78 22.02 30.69
N TYR A 583 27.75 22.61 30.17
CA TYR A 583 26.71 21.99 29.37
C TYR A 583 26.70 22.58 27.97
N PRO A 584 27.16 21.82 26.96
CA PRO A 584 27.07 22.22 25.56
C PRO A 584 25.63 22.07 25.07
N ILE A 585 24.99 23.16 24.72
CA ILE A 585 23.63 23.20 24.17
C ILE A 585 23.72 23.37 22.68
N ILE A 586 22.89 22.60 21.94
CA ILE A 586 22.72 22.71 20.48
C ILE A 586 21.25 23.03 20.20
N ALA A 587 21.01 23.91 19.23
CA ALA A 587 19.72 24.20 18.68
C ALA A 587 19.64 23.66 17.25
N THR A 588 18.69 22.75 17.01
CA THR A 588 18.47 22.14 15.69
C THR A 588 17.14 22.61 15.11
N TYR A 589 17.20 23.30 13.99
CA TYR A 589 16.04 23.68 13.21
C TYR A 589 15.52 22.49 12.40
N SER A 590 14.23 22.20 12.48
CA SER A 590 13.57 21.06 11.81
C SER A 590 13.47 21.18 10.29
N GLY A 591 13.77 22.36 9.72
CA GLY A 591 13.45 22.69 8.33
C GLY A 591 11.98 23.07 8.15
N SER A 592 11.62 23.41 6.92
CA SER A 592 10.25 23.68 6.47
C SER A 592 10.04 23.18 5.05
N SER A 593 8.90 23.48 4.44
CA SER A 593 8.69 23.26 3.00
C SER A 593 9.66 24.06 2.13
N THR A 594 10.19 25.17 2.64
CA THR A 594 11.04 26.11 1.89
C THR A 594 12.53 26.02 2.24
N TYR A 595 12.87 25.59 3.47
CA TYR A 595 14.22 25.60 3.99
C TYR A 595 14.68 24.22 4.46
N ASN A 596 15.97 23.95 4.25
CA ASN A 596 16.64 22.77 4.81
C ASN A 596 16.77 22.88 6.33
N THR A 597 17.06 21.76 6.99
CA THR A 597 17.44 21.70 8.39
C THR A 597 18.79 22.40 8.61
N SER A 598 19.00 22.96 9.79
CA SER A 598 20.29 23.50 10.21
C SER A 598 20.47 23.36 11.71
N ALA A 599 21.72 23.25 12.17
CA ALA A 599 22.05 23.21 13.58
C ALA A 599 23.01 24.33 13.95
N SER A 600 22.89 24.83 15.18
CA SER A 600 23.86 25.81 15.72
C SER A 600 25.20 25.12 16.06
N ALA A 601 26.25 25.92 16.16
CA ALA A 601 27.40 25.53 16.98
C ALA A 601 26.94 25.29 18.44
N ALA A 602 27.67 24.46 19.17
CA ALA A 602 27.41 24.26 20.58
C ALA A 602 27.66 25.54 21.37
N THR A 603 26.70 25.97 22.19
CA THR A 603 26.81 27.10 23.12
C THR A 603 26.90 26.55 24.53
N THR A 604 28.00 26.81 25.20
CA THR A 604 28.23 26.29 26.56
C THR A 604 27.50 27.16 27.62
N VAL A 605 26.71 26.50 28.44
CA VAL A 605 26.14 27.03 29.67
C VAL A 605 26.92 26.47 30.86
N THR A 606 27.49 27.32 31.71
CA THR A 606 28.25 26.93 32.89
C THR A 606 27.40 27.09 34.14
N LEU A 607 27.23 26.01 34.88
CA LEU A 607 26.57 26.04 36.19
C LEU A 607 27.62 25.98 37.30
N ASN A 608 27.58 27.01 38.17
CA ASN A 608 28.36 27.04 39.39
C ASN A 608 27.51 26.56 40.58
N GLU A 609 28.17 26.14 41.65
CA GLU A 609 27.49 25.88 42.92
C GLU A 609 26.65 27.09 43.33
N ALA A 610 25.50 26.85 43.93
CA ALA A 610 24.62 27.92 44.41
C ALA A 610 25.13 28.46 45.73
N PRO A 611 25.36 29.79 45.89
CA PRO A 611 25.66 30.37 47.16
C PRO A 611 24.47 30.20 48.11
N THR A 612 24.78 29.92 49.37
CA THR A 612 23.76 29.71 50.42
C THR A 612 23.87 30.75 51.55
N THR A 613 22.80 30.89 52.32
CA THR A 613 22.78 31.57 53.60
C THR A 613 22.21 30.66 54.65
N THR A 614 22.88 30.63 55.80
CA THR A 614 22.43 29.89 56.98
C THR A 614 21.95 30.91 58.02
N THR A 615 20.72 30.74 58.51
CA THR A 615 20.18 31.52 59.65
C THR A 615 20.01 30.59 60.83
N LEU A 616 20.32 31.04 62.03
CA LEU A 616 20.18 30.31 63.27
C LEU A 616 19.21 30.99 64.17
N THR A 617 18.33 30.23 64.82
CA THR A 617 17.46 30.72 65.94
C THR A 617 17.59 29.73 67.09
N ALA A 618 17.37 30.27 68.30
CA ALA A 618 17.41 29.53 69.55
C ALA A 618 16.12 29.81 70.37
N SER A 619 15.48 28.75 70.88
CA SER A 619 14.23 28.85 71.61
C SER A 619 14.03 27.70 72.59
N PRO A 620 13.64 27.97 73.83
CA PRO A 620 13.49 29.25 74.48
C PRO A 620 14.85 29.92 74.73
N ASN A 621 14.95 31.27 74.60
CA ASN A 621 16.18 32.02 74.91
C ASN A 621 15.84 33.30 75.64
N PRO A 622 16.13 33.49 76.94
CA PRO A 622 16.98 32.62 77.80
C PRO A 622 16.35 31.28 78.16
N VAL A 623 17.19 30.24 78.36
CA VAL A 623 16.81 28.90 78.79
C VAL A 623 17.22 28.70 80.26
N THR A 624 16.35 27.99 81.04
CA THR A 624 16.63 27.61 82.43
C THR A 624 16.80 26.10 82.55
N PRO A 625 17.97 25.57 82.99
CA PRO A 625 18.18 24.17 83.18
C PRO A 625 17.13 23.56 84.15
N PRO A 626 16.67 22.30 83.92
CA PRO A 626 17.17 21.35 82.97
C PRO A 626 16.47 21.41 81.61
N ALA A 627 15.77 22.44 81.22
CA ALA A 627 15.10 22.56 79.96
C ALA A 627 16.10 22.52 78.79
N ASN A 628 15.77 21.87 77.65
CA ASN A 628 16.58 21.86 76.45
C ASN A 628 16.37 23.14 75.63
N GLU A 629 17.45 23.65 75.08
CA GLU A 629 17.45 24.70 74.04
C GLU A 629 17.22 24.06 72.68
N THR A 630 16.26 24.53 71.91
CA THR A 630 16.10 24.10 70.50
C THR A 630 16.81 25.10 69.58
N LEU A 631 17.89 24.65 68.97
CA LEU A 631 18.63 25.34 67.93
C LEU A 631 18.08 24.96 66.57
N THR A 632 17.56 25.95 65.84
CA THR A 632 17.03 25.72 64.51
C THR A 632 17.85 26.47 63.48
N ALA A 633 18.51 25.76 62.59
CA ALA A 633 19.24 26.31 61.46
C ALA A 633 18.40 26.14 60.18
N THR A 634 18.24 27.22 59.45
CA THR A 634 17.57 27.23 58.14
C THR A 634 18.58 27.64 57.07
N VAL A 635 18.76 26.80 56.07
CA VAL A 635 19.65 27.01 54.94
C VAL A 635 18.82 27.27 53.67
N LYS A 636 19.14 28.36 52.97
CA LYS A 636 18.48 28.73 51.71
C LYS A 636 19.54 29.16 50.70
N ARG A 637 19.28 28.92 49.41
CA ARG A 637 20.05 29.53 48.33
C ARG A 637 19.89 31.03 48.35
N SER A 638 20.98 31.75 48.21
CA SER A 638 20.97 33.25 48.29
C SER A 638 21.00 33.92 46.93
N ALA A 639 21.30 33.16 45.82
CA ALA A 639 21.25 33.69 44.48
C ALA A 639 19.80 34.07 44.09
N SER A 640 19.61 35.23 43.51
CA SER A 640 18.30 35.69 43.06
C SER A 640 17.71 34.72 42.02
N GLY A 641 16.49 34.26 42.26
CA GLY A 641 15.79 33.34 41.35
C GLY A 641 16.26 31.87 41.40
N ALA A 642 17.16 31.53 42.33
CA ALA A 642 17.60 30.15 42.47
C ALA A 642 16.55 29.30 43.15
N ALA A 643 16.05 28.26 42.41
CA ALA A 643 15.11 27.26 42.92
C ALA A 643 15.84 26.06 43.51
N GLY A 644 15.15 25.32 44.37
CA GLY A 644 15.64 24.11 45.03
C GLY A 644 15.99 24.32 46.49
N VAL A 645 16.00 23.25 47.26
CA VAL A 645 16.29 23.24 48.69
C VAL A 645 17.67 22.62 48.91
N PRO A 646 18.60 23.30 49.63
CA PRO A 646 19.89 22.72 49.98
C PRO A 646 19.74 21.41 50.75
N THR A 647 20.62 20.45 50.48
CA THR A 647 20.72 19.16 51.16
C THR A 647 22.00 19.10 52.01
N GLY A 648 22.34 17.96 52.59
CA GLY A 648 23.53 17.84 53.43
C GLY A 648 23.27 18.08 54.89
N SER A 649 24.22 18.71 55.63
CA SER A 649 24.16 18.80 57.07
C SER A 649 24.60 20.17 57.61
N VAL A 650 24.16 20.48 58.82
CA VAL A 650 24.56 21.65 59.59
C VAL A 650 25.32 21.20 60.84
N THR A 651 26.47 21.77 61.05
CA THR A 651 27.24 21.61 62.30
C THR A 651 26.97 22.77 63.22
N PHE A 652 26.43 22.49 64.40
CA PHE A 652 26.29 23.47 65.48
C PHE A 652 27.54 23.48 66.34
N SER A 653 28.07 24.67 66.66
CA SER A 653 29.26 24.86 67.51
C SER A 653 29.17 26.02 68.47
N ILE A 654 29.81 25.87 69.56
CA ILE A 654 29.99 26.95 70.60
C ILE A 654 31.47 27.27 70.71
N SER A 655 31.89 28.51 70.48
CA SER A 655 33.26 28.98 70.61
C SER A 655 34.26 28.01 69.85
N GLY A 656 33.85 27.54 68.70
CA GLY A 656 34.62 26.58 67.85
C GLY A 656 34.51 25.09 68.24
N THR A 657 33.91 24.80 69.39
CA THR A 657 33.70 23.38 69.81
C THR A 657 32.40 22.84 69.19
N LYS A 658 32.46 21.71 68.52
CA LYS A 658 31.32 21.05 67.87
C LYS A 658 30.37 20.52 68.95
N LEU A 659 29.07 20.91 68.81
CA LEU A 659 27.99 20.31 69.58
C LEU A 659 27.39 19.09 68.88
N ALA A 660 26.99 19.24 67.68
CA ALA A 660 26.42 18.16 66.90
C ALA A 660 26.41 18.51 65.40
N THR A 661 26.29 17.48 64.58
CA THR A 661 25.93 17.65 63.16
C THR A 661 24.58 17.01 62.89
N VAL A 662 23.68 17.77 62.26
CA VAL A 662 22.31 17.39 61.96
C VAL A 662 22.05 17.53 60.47
N ASN A 663 21.45 16.53 59.85
CA ASN A 663 21.07 16.61 58.45
C ASN A 663 19.90 17.57 58.21
N LEU A 664 19.92 18.25 57.08
CA LEU A 664 18.79 19.08 56.66
C LEU A 664 17.59 18.18 56.29
N ASN A 665 16.41 18.63 56.67
CA ASN A 665 15.17 18.02 56.21
C ASN A 665 14.80 18.54 54.81
N GLY A 666 13.69 18.03 54.22
CA GLY A 666 13.23 18.42 52.88
C GLY A 666 12.82 19.89 52.73
N SER A 667 12.86 20.69 53.82
CA SER A 667 12.61 22.12 53.80
C SER A 667 13.89 22.95 54.05
N GLY A 668 15.07 22.33 54.07
CA GLY A 668 16.35 22.99 54.33
C GLY A 668 16.57 23.37 55.79
N VAL A 669 15.99 22.67 56.74
CA VAL A 669 16.02 22.93 58.16
C VAL A 669 16.70 21.82 58.94
N ALA A 670 17.63 22.17 59.82
CA ALA A 670 18.25 21.26 60.78
C ALA A 670 17.89 21.75 62.21
N THR A 671 17.40 20.85 63.05
CA THR A 671 17.00 21.14 64.42
C THR A 671 17.78 20.29 65.42
N LEU A 672 18.41 20.94 66.39
CA LEU A 672 19.16 20.29 67.44
C LEU A 672 18.53 20.64 68.81
N ALA A 673 18.12 19.64 69.56
CA ALA A 673 17.77 19.82 70.96
C ALA A 673 19.09 19.78 71.80
N ALA A 674 19.57 20.94 72.24
CA ALA A 674 20.77 21.05 72.99
C ALA A 674 20.43 21.00 74.52
N ALA A 675 20.99 19.97 75.19
CA ALA A 675 20.81 19.83 76.62
C ALA A 675 21.57 20.94 77.39
N THR A 676 20.90 21.58 78.33
CA THR A 676 21.52 22.63 79.18
C THR A 676 21.85 22.08 80.56
N ASN A 677 21.54 20.83 80.88
CA ASN A 677 21.85 20.23 82.15
C ASN A 677 23.34 20.17 82.41
N GLY A 678 23.84 20.77 83.51
CA GLY A 678 25.28 20.83 83.82
C GLY A 678 26.01 22.02 83.15
N VAL A 679 25.33 22.86 82.41
CA VAL A 679 25.86 24.08 81.82
C VAL A 679 25.66 25.21 82.81
N GLY A 680 26.76 25.91 83.17
CA GLY A 680 26.71 27.05 84.07
C GLY A 680 25.91 28.24 83.50
N ALA A 681 25.42 29.14 84.40
CA ALA A 681 24.78 30.38 83.96
C ALA A 681 25.78 31.21 83.11
N GLY A 682 25.35 31.71 81.97
CA GLY A 682 26.24 32.49 81.10
C GLY A 682 25.67 32.73 79.71
N THR A 683 26.43 33.40 78.87
CA THR A 683 26.07 33.65 77.46
C THR A 683 26.99 32.91 76.52
N TYR A 684 26.46 32.10 75.69
CA TYR A 684 27.15 31.13 74.83
C TYR A 684 26.87 31.45 73.34
N PRO A 685 27.87 31.95 72.59
CA PRO A 685 27.72 32.26 71.17
C PRO A 685 27.69 30.95 70.39
N VAL A 686 26.58 30.63 69.79
CA VAL A 686 26.37 29.42 68.91
C VAL A 686 26.40 29.88 67.51
N ILE A 687 27.10 29.09 66.64
CA ILE A 687 27.15 29.26 65.20
C ILE A 687 26.68 27.92 64.57
N ALA A 688 25.85 28.02 63.56
CA ALA A 688 25.47 26.89 62.69
C ALA A 688 26.21 27.02 61.34
N THR A 689 26.96 26.02 61.01
CA THR A 689 27.68 26.01 59.73
C THR A 689 27.14 24.91 58.83
N TYR A 690 26.58 25.30 57.69
CA TYR A 690 26.17 24.36 56.64
C TYR A 690 27.39 23.80 55.93
N SER A 691 27.41 22.49 55.73
CA SER A 691 28.55 21.77 55.15
C SER A 691 28.71 21.98 53.64
N GLY A 692 27.71 22.54 52.96
CA GLY A 692 27.58 22.42 51.52
C GLY A 692 27.14 21.00 51.08
N ASP A 693 26.81 20.89 49.79
CA ASP A 693 26.57 19.65 49.10
C ASP A 693 27.16 19.70 47.69
N SER A 694 26.81 18.77 46.78
CA SER A 694 27.32 18.73 45.40
C SER A 694 26.82 19.92 44.54
N SER A 695 25.88 20.74 45.03
CA SER A 695 25.23 21.80 44.26
C SER A 695 25.25 23.15 44.99
N ASP A 696 25.56 23.16 46.26
CA ASP A 696 25.41 24.29 47.18
C ASP A 696 26.67 24.55 47.98
N VAL A 697 27.10 25.83 48.00
CA VAL A 697 28.29 26.27 48.75
C VAL A 697 28.05 26.25 50.23
N THR A 698 29.10 26.02 51.01
CA THR A 698 29.10 26.12 52.49
C THR A 698 28.71 27.52 52.94
N SER A 699 27.98 27.64 54.09
CA SER A 699 27.69 28.93 54.69
C SER A 699 27.58 28.86 56.21
N PRO A 700 28.21 29.78 56.96
CA PRO A 700 27.99 29.93 58.39
C PRO A 700 26.80 30.87 58.68
N SER A 701 26.13 30.65 59.79
CA SER A 701 25.21 31.68 60.38
C SER A 701 25.98 32.77 61.08
N SER A 702 25.29 33.91 61.33
CA SER A 702 25.70 34.79 62.40
C SER A 702 25.62 34.06 63.73
N ALA A 703 26.47 34.47 64.73
CA ALA A 703 26.40 33.92 66.06
C ALA A 703 25.08 34.32 66.74
N VAL A 704 24.42 33.34 67.34
CA VAL A 704 23.27 33.57 68.21
C VAL A 704 23.70 33.29 69.66
N ASN A 705 23.52 34.32 70.48
CA ASN A 705 23.86 34.23 71.91
C ASN A 705 22.74 33.44 72.62
N VAL A 706 23.05 32.22 73.06
CA VAL A 706 22.19 31.44 73.93
C VAL A 706 22.48 31.82 75.39
N VAL A 707 21.50 32.31 76.14
CA VAL A 707 21.61 32.68 77.53
C VAL A 707 21.07 31.61 78.42
N VAL A 708 21.95 31.01 79.27
CA VAL A 708 21.59 30.01 80.26
C VAL A 708 21.49 30.76 81.61
N LYS A 709 20.34 30.64 82.30
CA LYS A 709 20.06 31.30 83.57
C LYS A 709 20.27 30.41 84.79
#